data_d7d01e70e37257293eb23e905014d1ba
#
_entry.id   d7d01e70e37257293eb23e905014d1ba
#
_cell.length_a   1.000
_cell.length_b   1.000
_cell.length_c   1.000
_cell.angle_alpha   90.00
_cell.angle_beta   90.00
_cell.angle_gamma   90.00
#
_symmetry.space_group_name_H-M   'P 1'
#
loop_
_entity.id
_entity.type
_entity.pdbx_description
1 polymer ?
#
loop_
_entity_poly.entity_id
_entity_poly.type
_entity_poly.pdbx_seq_one_letter_code
_entity_poly.pdbx_strand_id
1 'polypeptide(L)'
;MKLDKIPLDSLKGVGSKMLEKLERLGLATVQDLLFHLPLRYEDRTQVWPIGDLPPGLHGAVEGEIQDTQLVMGRRRMMVCRISDGTGTLTLRFFNFTAAQKNSLAAGRLIRCFGEVRPGKYGLEMAHPEYKLLGEEQAGQTEEALTPVYPTTEGLRQLTLRNLTDQALAQLDLYGVEELLPAGLYPHQIELAAALKLLHRPPPSVALPLLESGQHPAQQRLVLEELLAHNLSVLKVRAQAQTQLARTLKPAPELVEQLLGALPFKPTGAQSRVVAEISKDLQQSHPMMRLVQGDVGSGKTLVAALAALQAIGNGCQVGLMAPTELLAEQHAINFAKWLEPLGIGVGWLAGKQKGKAREESLAAIADGSVKMVVGTHAIFQEQVVFQRLALVIIDEQHRFGVHQRLALREKGEREGVHPHQLIMTATPIPRTLAMTAYADLDTSVIDELPPGRTPITTVAMPDSRRGDVIERVKLACTEGKQAYWVCTLIEESEVLECQAAEDTAAELQNLLPGLHIGLVHGRMRPVEKQRVMEEFKAGILQLLVATTVIEVGVDVPNASLMIIENPERLGLAQLHQLRGRVGRGAVASHCVLLYHAPLSKTAQSRLGVLRETNDGFLIAQRDLELRGPGELLGTRQTGLADLKIADLVRDQPLIPQVQKMARFLMDRHPSHVEPLIRRWLGLRDHYSNA
;
A
#
# COMPACT_ATOMS: atom_id res chain seq x y z
N MET A 1 -11.54 -29.28 23.14
CA MET A 1 -12.28 -28.12 22.60
C MET A 1 -11.27 -27.31 21.80
N LYS A 2 -11.58 -26.76 20.62
CA LYS A 2 -10.58 -25.99 19.85
C LYS A 2 -10.58 -24.54 20.35
N LEU A 3 -9.41 -23.91 20.44
CA LEU A 3 -9.24 -22.53 20.96
C LEU A 3 -9.99 -21.47 20.13
N ASP A 4 -10.21 -21.71 18.84
CA ASP A 4 -11.01 -20.88 17.93
C ASP A 4 -12.52 -20.94 18.21
N LYS A 5 -12.97 -21.84 19.11
CA LYS A 5 -14.36 -22.01 19.52
C LYS A 5 -14.61 -21.60 20.98
N ILE A 6 -13.57 -21.18 21.68
CA ILE A 6 -13.69 -20.69 23.06
C ILE A 6 -13.88 -19.17 23.03
N PRO A 7 -15.09 -18.63 23.35
CA PRO A 7 -15.31 -17.20 23.33
C PRO A 7 -14.62 -16.51 24.52
N LEU A 8 -14.27 -15.23 24.38
CA LEU A 8 -13.54 -14.49 25.41
C LEU A 8 -14.36 -14.22 26.68
N ASP A 9 -15.68 -14.24 26.63
CA ASP A 9 -16.53 -14.10 27.82
C ASP A 9 -16.42 -15.29 28.80
N SER A 10 -15.84 -16.41 28.35
CA SER A 10 -15.49 -17.54 29.23
C SER A 10 -14.33 -17.24 30.17
N LEU A 11 -13.53 -16.21 29.92
CA LEU A 11 -12.39 -15.81 30.74
C LEU A 11 -12.84 -14.96 31.93
N LYS A 12 -12.18 -15.15 33.07
CA LYS A 12 -12.46 -14.38 34.27
C LYS A 12 -12.18 -12.90 34.07
N GLY A 13 -13.16 -12.05 34.38
CA GLY A 13 -13.03 -10.59 34.26
C GLY A 13 -13.54 -10.01 32.93
N VAL A 14 -14.04 -10.84 32.02
CA VAL A 14 -14.64 -10.40 30.76
C VAL A 14 -16.15 -10.33 30.90
N GLY A 15 -16.67 -9.15 31.20
CA GLY A 15 -18.11 -8.84 31.11
C GLY A 15 -18.42 -8.12 29.80
N SER A 16 -19.72 -7.82 29.55
CA SER A 16 -20.20 -7.21 28.30
C SER A 16 -19.41 -5.97 27.86
N LYS A 17 -19.14 -5.04 28.79
CA LYS A 17 -18.36 -3.82 28.49
C LYS A 17 -16.89 -4.11 28.14
N MET A 18 -16.34 -5.19 28.66
CA MET A 18 -14.97 -5.61 28.33
C MET A 18 -14.97 -6.28 26.95
N LEU A 19 -15.97 -7.11 26.66
CA LEU A 19 -16.13 -7.76 25.37
C LEU A 19 -16.22 -6.74 24.23
N GLU A 20 -17.03 -5.69 24.37
CA GLU A 20 -17.11 -4.58 23.39
C GLU A 20 -15.73 -3.94 23.09
N LYS A 21 -14.87 -3.81 24.11
CA LYS A 21 -13.51 -3.26 23.92
C LYS A 21 -12.59 -4.23 23.20
N LEU A 22 -12.69 -5.52 23.50
CA LEU A 22 -11.93 -6.57 22.84
C LEU A 22 -12.38 -6.73 21.38
N GLU A 23 -13.67 -6.63 21.10
CA GLU A 23 -14.23 -6.66 19.74
C GLU A 23 -13.72 -5.49 18.89
N ARG A 24 -13.52 -4.28 19.47
CA ARG A 24 -12.89 -3.16 18.76
C ARG A 24 -11.45 -3.44 18.31
N LEU A 25 -10.77 -4.37 18.97
CA LEU A 25 -9.45 -4.89 18.58
C LEU A 25 -9.55 -6.11 17.64
N GLY A 26 -10.77 -6.51 17.26
CA GLY A 26 -10.99 -7.71 16.44
C GLY A 26 -10.81 -9.03 17.19
N LEU A 27 -10.89 -9.00 18.54
CA LEU A 27 -10.67 -10.18 19.38
C LEU A 27 -12.03 -10.73 19.84
N ALA A 28 -12.36 -11.96 19.43
CA ALA A 28 -13.61 -12.65 19.76
C ALA A 28 -13.38 -13.97 20.52
N THR A 29 -12.27 -14.65 20.25
CA THR A 29 -11.95 -15.97 20.79
C THR A 29 -10.63 -16.00 21.54
N VAL A 30 -10.42 -17.04 22.33
CA VAL A 30 -9.12 -17.31 23.01
C VAL A 30 -7.99 -17.42 21.99
N GLN A 31 -8.24 -18.01 20.83
CA GLN A 31 -7.24 -18.04 19.76
C GLN A 31 -6.87 -16.64 19.29
N ASP A 32 -7.84 -15.75 19.05
CA ASP A 32 -7.55 -14.38 18.63
C ASP A 32 -6.68 -13.64 19.64
N LEU A 33 -6.92 -13.86 20.93
CA LEU A 33 -6.13 -13.26 21.98
C LEU A 33 -4.68 -13.78 22.00
N LEU A 34 -4.45 -15.07 21.73
CA LEU A 34 -3.11 -15.66 21.60
C LEU A 34 -2.36 -15.17 20.35
N PHE A 35 -3.08 -14.77 19.29
CA PHE A 35 -2.50 -14.19 18.09
C PHE A 35 -2.42 -12.66 18.14
N HIS A 36 -2.87 -12.04 19.24
CA HIS A 36 -2.70 -10.63 19.53
C HIS A 36 -1.34 -10.41 20.22
N LEU A 37 -0.27 -10.37 19.43
CA LEU A 37 1.10 -10.33 19.94
C LEU A 37 1.48 -8.99 20.56
N PRO A 38 2.44 -8.96 21.49
CA PRO A 38 3.02 -7.74 22.02
C PRO A 38 3.70 -6.90 20.94
N LEU A 39 3.55 -5.58 21.02
CA LEU A 39 4.26 -4.60 20.19
C LEU A 39 5.72 -4.45 20.59
N ARG A 40 5.97 -4.54 21.89
CA ARG A 40 7.30 -4.41 22.51
C ARG A 40 7.31 -5.09 23.84
N TYR A 41 8.49 -5.19 24.42
CA TYR A 41 8.72 -5.77 25.76
C TYR A 41 9.43 -4.77 26.65
N GLU A 42 9.13 -4.83 27.94
CA GLU A 42 9.78 -4.07 28.98
C GLU A 42 10.55 -5.04 29.90
N ASP A 43 11.83 -4.74 30.15
CA ASP A 43 12.63 -5.53 31.10
C ASP A 43 12.33 -5.07 32.52
N ARG A 44 11.52 -5.86 33.24
CA ARG A 44 11.20 -5.69 34.65
C ARG A 44 11.85 -6.78 35.51
N THR A 45 12.71 -7.60 34.90
CA THR A 45 13.39 -8.72 35.57
C THR A 45 14.57 -8.26 36.40
N GLN A 46 15.03 -7.02 36.16
CA GLN A 46 16.11 -6.40 36.96
C GLN A 46 15.54 -5.23 37.76
N VAL A 47 15.82 -5.27 39.09
CA VAL A 47 15.53 -4.13 39.96
C VAL A 47 16.84 -3.36 40.16
N TRP A 48 16.79 -2.09 39.78
CA TRP A 48 17.96 -1.20 39.87
C TRP A 48 18.04 -0.54 41.22
N PRO A 49 19.27 -0.46 41.83
CA PRO A 49 19.50 0.37 43.00
C PRO A 49 19.21 1.84 42.69
N ILE A 50 18.48 2.54 43.55
CA ILE A 50 18.06 3.94 43.31
C ILE A 50 19.28 4.87 43.15
N GLY A 51 20.37 4.58 43.87
CA GLY A 51 21.62 5.36 43.81
C GLY A 51 22.36 5.24 42.47
N ASP A 52 22.13 4.16 41.70
CA ASP A 52 22.82 3.87 40.44
C ASP A 52 21.97 4.17 39.20
N LEU A 53 20.80 4.79 39.36
CA LEU A 53 19.86 5.07 38.25
C LEU A 53 20.39 6.13 37.29
N PRO A 54 20.65 5.80 36.03
CA PRO A 54 20.96 6.83 35.05
C PRO A 54 19.70 7.57 34.61
N PRO A 55 19.72 8.89 34.39
CA PRO A 55 18.65 9.64 33.78
C PRO A 55 18.32 9.10 32.39
N GLY A 56 17.01 8.95 32.10
CA GLY A 56 16.54 8.38 30.84
C GLY A 56 16.34 6.85 30.86
N LEU A 57 16.77 6.16 31.92
CA LEU A 57 16.50 4.74 32.10
C LEU A 57 14.99 4.50 32.27
N HIS A 58 14.47 3.51 31.56
CA HIS A 58 13.13 2.96 31.78
C HIS A 58 13.29 1.63 32.53
N GLY A 59 13.07 1.61 33.82
CA GLY A 59 13.45 0.45 34.66
C GLY A 59 12.59 0.27 35.90
N ALA A 60 12.78 -0.88 36.55
CA ALA A 60 12.16 -1.23 37.82
C ALA A 60 13.04 -0.84 39.00
N VAL A 61 12.42 -0.26 40.00
CA VAL A 61 13.07 0.07 41.29
C VAL A 61 12.21 -0.40 42.46
N GLU A 62 12.82 -0.76 43.54
CA GLU A 62 12.16 -1.02 44.82
C GLU A 62 12.61 -0.03 45.88
N GLY A 63 11.73 0.30 46.78
CA GLY A 63 12.07 1.16 47.89
C GLY A 63 10.96 1.25 48.94
N GLU A 64 11.33 1.64 50.16
CA GLU A 64 10.37 1.94 51.19
C GLU A 64 9.85 3.37 51.04
N ILE A 65 8.55 3.55 51.15
CA ILE A 65 7.90 4.86 51.12
C ILE A 65 8.30 5.65 52.36
N GLN A 66 9.03 6.75 52.20
CA GLN A 66 9.47 7.63 53.27
C GLN A 66 8.35 8.61 53.63
N ASP A 67 7.76 9.25 52.64
CA ASP A 67 6.63 10.18 52.81
C ASP A 67 5.77 10.29 51.58
N THR A 68 4.48 10.69 51.77
CA THR A 68 3.56 10.98 50.70
C THR A 68 2.83 12.31 50.98
N GLN A 69 3.08 13.31 50.15
CA GLN A 69 2.57 14.67 50.33
C GLN A 69 1.71 15.10 49.17
N LEU A 70 0.72 15.99 49.46
CA LEU A 70 -0.04 16.68 48.47
C LEU A 70 0.59 18.06 48.24
N VAL A 71 1.07 18.29 47.04
CA VAL A 71 1.66 19.57 46.64
C VAL A 71 0.71 20.35 45.77
N MET A 72 0.46 21.60 46.14
CA MET A 72 -0.35 22.55 45.36
C MET A 72 0.59 23.38 44.50
N GLY A 73 0.61 23.13 43.19
CA GLY A 73 1.30 23.94 42.18
C GLY A 73 0.27 24.49 41.18
N ARG A 74 0.64 24.61 39.90
CA ARG A 74 -0.35 24.93 38.84
C ARG A 74 -1.48 23.92 38.75
N ARG A 75 -1.22 22.68 39.17
CA ARG A 75 -2.22 21.61 39.36
C ARG A 75 -1.90 20.87 40.65
N ARG A 76 -2.94 20.36 41.32
CA ARG A 76 -2.78 19.50 42.49
C ARG A 76 -2.09 18.21 42.08
N MET A 77 -1.01 17.83 42.76
CA MET A 77 -0.25 16.61 42.53
C MET A 77 0.07 15.88 43.84
N MET A 78 0.18 14.58 43.76
CA MET A 78 0.67 13.76 44.85
C MET A 78 2.15 13.43 44.59
N VAL A 79 3.01 13.64 45.59
CA VAL A 79 4.42 13.38 45.53
C VAL A 79 4.73 12.35 46.62
N CYS A 80 5.30 11.21 46.22
CA CYS A 80 5.69 10.13 47.10
C CYS A 80 7.21 9.95 46.98
N ARG A 81 7.94 9.95 48.11
CA ARG A 81 9.38 9.69 48.14
C ARG A 81 9.65 8.27 48.60
N ILE A 82 10.47 7.57 47.85
CA ILE A 82 10.90 6.20 48.18
C ILE A 82 12.43 6.14 48.32
N SER A 83 12.91 5.23 49.14
CA SER A 83 14.34 4.98 49.34
C SER A 83 14.61 3.48 49.52
N ASP A 84 15.73 3.00 49.00
CA ASP A 84 16.24 1.65 49.15
C ASP A 84 17.53 1.61 50.00
N GLY A 85 17.89 2.75 50.58
CA GLY A 85 19.15 2.91 51.33
C GLY A 85 20.34 3.34 50.46
N THR A 86 20.30 3.17 49.14
CA THR A 86 21.36 3.63 48.22
C THR A 86 21.07 5.04 47.69
N GLY A 87 19.77 5.41 47.61
CA GLY A 87 19.35 6.70 47.11
C GLY A 87 17.90 7.01 47.44
N THR A 88 17.42 8.16 46.90
CA THR A 88 16.02 8.58 47.03
C THR A 88 15.45 8.90 45.68
N LEU A 89 14.24 8.40 45.36
CA LEU A 89 13.51 8.64 44.14
C LEU A 89 12.15 9.28 44.43
N THR A 90 11.76 10.27 43.65
CA THR A 90 10.49 10.96 43.78
C THR A 90 9.46 10.46 42.75
N LEU A 91 8.34 9.94 43.21
CA LEU A 91 7.23 9.51 42.38
C LEU A 91 6.18 10.65 42.30
N ARG A 92 5.76 11.03 41.10
CA ARG A 92 4.77 12.09 40.89
C ARG A 92 3.48 11.58 40.23
N PHE A 93 2.35 11.87 40.84
CA PHE A 93 1.03 11.53 40.32
C PHE A 93 0.19 12.80 40.17
N PHE A 94 -0.13 13.19 38.92
CA PHE A 94 -0.96 14.37 38.62
C PHE A 94 -2.46 14.05 38.71
N ASN A 95 -2.85 12.79 38.47
CA ASN A 95 -4.19 12.27 38.65
C ASN A 95 -4.13 11.13 39.65
N PHE A 96 -4.84 11.25 40.79
CA PHE A 96 -4.83 10.24 41.84
C PHE A 96 -6.17 10.23 42.58
N THR A 97 -6.52 9.08 43.15
CA THR A 97 -7.70 8.90 43.99
C THR A 97 -7.32 8.99 45.49
N ALA A 98 -8.33 9.23 46.34
CA ALA A 98 -8.15 9.20 47.78
C ALA A 98 -7.66 7.80 48.26
N ALA A 99 -8.20 6.74 47.67
CA ALA A 99 -7.76 5.37 47.95
C ALA A 99 -6.27 5.15 47.62
N GLN A 100 -5.81 5.67 46.50
CA GLN A 100 -4.42 5.60 46.08
C GLN A 100 -3.51 6.34 47.07
N LYS A 101 -3.90 7.54 47.53
CA LYS A 101 -3.17 8.28 48.54
C LYS A 101 -3.03 7.47 49.84
N ASN A 102 -4.13 6.89 50.30
CA ASN A 102 -4.15 6.11 51.54
C ASN A 102 -3.35 4.81 51.43
N SER A 103 -3.25 4.23 50.24
CA SER A 103 -2.44 3.01 50.04
C SER A 103 -0.96 3.28 50.01
N LEU A 104 -0.48 4.47 49.64
CA LEU A 104 0.92 4.88 49.58
C LEU A 104 1.37 5.52 50.91
N ALA A 105 1.12 4.83 52.01
CA ALA A 105 1.55 5.26 53.35
C ALA A 105 3.05 5.00 53.61
N ALA A 106 3.69 5.83 54.43
CA ALA A 106 5.07 5.66 54.84
C ALA A 106 5.29 4.29 55.51
N GLY A 107 6.47 3.73 55.34
CA GLY A 107 6.87 2.40 55.86
C GLY A 107 6.42 1.23 54.99
N ARG A 108 5.70 1.45 53.86
CA ARG A 108 5.34 0.37 52.96
C ARG A 108 6.37 0.19 51.83
N LEU A 109 6.65 -1.05 51.53
CA LEU A 109 7.54 -1.39 50.42
C LEU A 109 6.75 -1.30 49.09
N ILE A 110 7.37 -0.64 48.09
CA ILE A 110 6.79 -0.44 46.79
C ILE A 110 7.80 -0.77 45.69
N ARG A 111 7.34 -1.46 44.66
CA ARG A 111 8.09 -1.60 43.40
C ARG A 111 7.45 -0.70 42.37
N CYS A 112 8.27 0.10 41.68
CA CYS A 112 7.86 1.03 40.67
C CYS A 112 8.55 0.72 39.36
N PHE A 113 7.85 0.92 38.23
CA PHE A 113 8.42 0.84 36.91
C PHE A 113 8.07 2.10 36.11
N GLY A 114 9.04 2.72 35.47
CA GLY A 114 8.85 3.95 34.71
C GLY A 114 10.14 4.56 34.23
N GLU A 115 10.03 5.69 33.54
CA GLU A 115 11.17 6.46 33.07
C GLU A 115 11.73 7.33 34.18
N VAL A 116 13.02 7.20 34.43
CA VAL A 116 13.76 8.02 35.37
C VAL A 116 14.16 9.34 34.73
N ARG A 117 13.73 10.45 35.31
CA ARG A 117 14.02 11.78 34.83
C ARG A 117 14.71 12.64 35.86
N PRO A 118 15.57 13.59 35.48
CA PRO A 118 16.06 14.59 36.40
C PRO A 118 14.91 15.52 36.81
N GLY A 119 14.71 15.69 38.10
CA GLY A 119 13.72 16.57 38.70
C GLY A 119 14.34 17.68 39.55
N LYS A 120 13.51 18.54 40.16
CA LYS A 120 13.96 19.69 40.95
C LYS A 120 14.77 19.28 42.23
N TYR A 121 14.50 18.09 42.77
CA TYR A 121 15.04 17.61 44.02
C TYR A 121 15.75 16.26 43.90
N GLY A 122 16.28 15.94 42.73
CA GLY A 122 16.91 14.67 42.41
C GLY A 122 16.19 13.91 41.32
N LEU A 123 16.33 12.60 41.28
CA LEU A 123 15.66 11.78 40.25
C LEU A 123 14.17 11.63 40.58
N GLU A 124 13.35 11.60 39.51
CA GLU A 124 11.91 11.43 39.62
C GLU A 124 11.35 10.50 38.57
N MET A 125 10.19 9.87 38.86
CA MET A 125 9.36 9.17 37.93
C MET A 125 7.96 9.79 37.90
N ALA A 126 7.42 10.07 36.72
CA ALA A 126 6.08 10.61 36.52
C ALA A 126 5.10 9.48 36.18
N HIS A 127 4.05 9.31 36.99
CA HIS A 127 3.04 8.26 36.81
C HIS A 127 3.61 6.85 36.61
N PRO A 128 4.56 6.38 37.45
CA PRO A 128 5.05 5.02 37.32
C PRO A 128 3.93 4.00 37.49
N GLU A 129 4.04 2.86 36.82
CA GLU A 129 3.31 1.68 37.26
C GLU A 129 3.91 1.23 38.60
N TYR A 130 3.06 0.87 39.55
CA TYR A 130 3.57 0.43 40.85
C TYR A 130 2.76 -0.71 41.45
N LYS A 131 3.43 -1.49 42.29
CA LYS A 131 2.86 -2.56 43.09
C LYS A 131 3.39 -2.42 44.53
N LEU A 132 2.46 -2.43 45.51
CA LEU A 132 2.81 -2.54 46.89
C LEU A 132 3.21 -3.99 47.19
N LEU A 133 4.38 -4.19 47.81
CA LEU A 133 4.91 -5.49 48.13
C LEU A 133 4.62 -5.86 49.59
N GLY A 134 4.34 -7.14 49.84
CA GLY A 134 4.42 -7.70 51.19
C GLY A 134 5.88 -8.11 51.50
N GLU A 135 6.19 -8.36 52.77
CA GLU A 135 7.55 -8.73 53.18
C GLU A 135 8.10 -9.97 52.46
N GLU A 136 7.24 -10.94 52.14
CA GLU A 136 7.62 -12.16 51.38
C GLU A 136 7.88 -11.93 49.88
N GLN A 137 7.46 -10.79 49.33
CA GLN A 137 7.59 -10.46 47.90
C GLN A 137 8.78 -9.53 47.60
N ALA A 138 9.44 -9.06 48.63
CA ALA A 138 10.64 -8.22 48.51
C ALA A 138 11.74 -8.98 47.77
N GLY A 139 12.35 -8.38 46.77
CA GLY A 139 13.46 -8.98 45.99
C GLY A 139 13.08 -10.09 45.01
N GLN A 140 11.78 -10.52 44.91
CA GLN A 140 11.36 -11.44 43.89
C GLN A 140 11.16 -10.67 42.57
N THR A 141 11.99 -10.95 41.57
CA THR A 141 11.92 -10.34 40.25
C THR A 141 10.85 -11.01 39.37
N GLU A 142 10.41 -10.33 38.29
CA GLU A 142 9.58 -10.98 37.28
C GLU A 142 10.39 -12.08 36.57
N GLU A 143 9.79 -13.24 36.34
CA GLU A 143 10.47 -14.39 35.73
C GLU A 143 10.54 -14.27 34.17
N ALA A 144 9.84 -13.31 33.60
CA ALA A 144 9.78 -13.07 32.15
C ALA A 144 9.75 -11.59 31.81
N LEU A 145 10.19 -11.24 30.63
CA LEU A 145 10.00 -9.89 30.07
C LEU A 145 8.52 -9.55 30.02
N THR A 146 8.18 -8.30 30.37
CA THR A 146 6.80 -7.84 30.45
C THR A 146 6.28 -7.40 29.08
N PRO A 147 5.27 -8.05 28.51
CA PRO A 147 4.71 -7.68 27.20
C PRO A 147 3.88 -6.40 27.28
N VAL A 148 3.97 -5.58 26.23
CA VAL A 148 3.12 -4.41 25.98
C VAL A 148 2.29 -4.67 24.72
N TYR A 149 0.99 -4.81 24.89
CA TYR A 149 0.06 -5.16 23.80
C TYR A 149 -0.52 -3.92 23.10
N PRO A 150 -0.93 -4.05 21.81
CA PRO A 150 -1.83 -3.09 21.20
C PRO A 150 -3.11 -2.96 22.03
N THR A 151 -3.59 -1.74 22.25
CA THR A 151 -4.75 -1.49 23.11
C THR A 151 -5.68 -0.44 22.52
N THR A 152 -6.88 -0.33 23.07
CA THR A 152 -7.88 0.68 22.71
C THR A 152 -8.27 1.49 23.96
N GLU A 153 -9.02 2.58 23.74
CA GLU A 153 -9.45 3.45 24.83
C GLU A 153 -10.18 2.68 25.95
N GLY A 154 -9.71 2.88 27.17
CA GLY A 154 -10.28 2.26 28.37
C GLY A 154 -9.90 0.79 28.60
N LEU A 155 -9.00 0.19 27.79
CA LEU A 155 -8.44 -1.14 28.02
C LEU A 155 -6.98 -1.02 28.54
N ARG A 156 -6.73 -1.51 29.76
CA ARG A 156 -5.42 -1.37 30.43
C ARG A 156 -4.51 -2.54 30.13
N GLN A 157 -3.20 -2.29 30.07
CA GLN A 157 -2.16 -3.31 29.85
C GLN A 157 -2.24 -4.47 30.84
N LEU A 158 -2.43 -4.15 32.13
CA LEU A 158 -2.56 -5.18 33.17
C LEU A 158 -3.75 -6.12 32.91
N THR A 159 -4.86 -5.59 32.39
CA THR A 159 -6.02 -6.41 32.04
C THR A 159 -5.70 -7.35 30.89
N LEU A 160 -5.07 -6.85 29.83
CA LEU A 160 -4.64 -7.67 28.70
C LEU A 160 -3.67 -8.77 29.11
N ARG A 161 -2.65 -8.43 29.94
CA ARG A 161 -1.70 -9.42 30.48
C ARG A 161 -2.43 -10.54 31.25
N ASN A 162 -3.37 -10.19 32.14
CA ASN A 162 -4.14 -11.18 32.90
C ASN A 162 -5.05 -12.05 32.03
N LEU A 163 -5.63 -11.49 30.97
CA LEU A 163 -6.43 -12.26 30.02
C LEU A 163 -5.56 -13.18 29.18
N THR A 164 -4.36 -12.70 28.78
CA THR A 164 -3.40 -13.52 28.05
C THR A 164 -2.85 -14.67 28.90
N ASP A 165 -2.62 -14.48 30.21
CA ASP A 165 -2.24 -15.57 31.11
C ASP A 165 -3.29 -16.67 31.16
N GLN A 166 -4.56 -16.29 31.21
CA GLN A 166 -5.65 -17.25 31.15
C GLN A 166 -5.72 -17.95 29.78
N ALA A 167 -5.47 -17.21 28.69
CA ALA A 167 -5.42 -17.79 27.33
C ALA A 167 -4.25 -18.78 27.18
N LEU A 168 -3.09 -18.47 27.74
CA LEU A 168 -1.94 -19.40 27.78
C LEU A 168 -2.26 -20.67 28.58
N ALA A 169 -2.97 -20.57 29.70
CA ALA A 169 -3.44 -21.74 30.46
C ALA A 169 -4.43 -22.58 29.62
N GLN A 170 -5.27 -21.97 28.80
CA GLN A 170 -6.15 -22.70 27.87
C GLN A 170 -5.33 -23.35 26.74
N LEU A 171 -4.26 -22.72 26.27
CA LEU A 171 -3.32 -23.29 25.30
C LEU A 171 -2.64 -24.54 25.88
N ASP A 172 -2.26 -24.53 27.16
CA ASP A 172 -1.70 -25.72 27.83
C ASP A 172 -2.68 -26.86 27.94
N LEU A 173 -3.95 -26.55 28.16
CA LEU A 173 -5.01 -27.55 28.35
C LEU A 173 -5.48 -28.18 27.04
N TYR A 174 -5.69 -27.36 26.00
CA TYR A 174 -6.33 -27.81 24.76
C TYR A 174 -5.36 -27.93 23.57
N GLY A 175 -4.16 -27.33 23.69
CA GLY A 175 -3.21 -27.26 22.59
C GLY A 175 -3.65 -26.36 21.45
N VAL A 176 -2.80 -26.20 20.46
CA VAL A 176 -3.10 -25.59 19.16
C VAL A 176 -2.66 -26.57 18.07
N GLU A 177 -3.48 -26.72 17.05
CA GLU A 177 -3.20 -27.66 15.96
C GLU A 177 -1.98 -27.18 15.15
N GLU A 178 -0.94 -28.03 15.01
CA GLU A 178 0.18 -27.76 14.12
C GLU A 178 -0.21 -28.09 12.68
N LEU A 179 -0.33 -27.07 11.86
CA LEU A 179 -0.77 -27.18 10.47
C LEU A 179 0.38 -27.18 9.47
N LEU A 180 1.60 -26.87 9.91
CA LEU A 180 2.78 -26.98 9.06
C LEU A 180 3.45 -28.33 9.25
N PRO A 181 3.71 -29.09 8.17
CA PRO A 181 4.47 -30.33 8.25
C PRO A 181 5.87 -30.10 8.85
N ALA A 182 6.34 -31.04 9.65
CA ALA A 182 7.66 -31.00 10.24
C ALA A 182 8.76 -30.80 9.18
N GLY A 183 9.73 -29.94 9.47
CA GLY A 183 10.83 -29.60 8.57
C GLY A 183 10.53 -28.47 7.56
N LEU A 184 9.30 -27.98 7.46
CA LEU A 184 8.98 -26.85 6.57
C LEU A 184 9.18 -25.48 7.19
N TYR A 185 9.31 -25.39 8.50
CA TYR A 185 9.46 -24.09 9.19
C TYR A 185 10.85 -23.93 9.84
N PRO A 186 11.32 -22.66 9.93
CA PRO A 186 12.64 -22.38 10.48
C PRO A 186 12.78 -22.86 11.92
N HIS A 187 13.98 -23.30 12.30
CA HIS A 187 14.34 -23.67 13.67
C HIS A 187 13.45 -24.75 14.32
N GLN A 188 12.52 -25.37 13.61
CA GLN A 188 11.60 -26.42 14.08
C GLN A 188 10.85 -26.05 15.37
N ILE A 189 10.53 -24.77 15.55
CA ILE A 189 9.75 -24.29 16.69
C ILE A 189 8.27 -24.55 16.43
N GLU A 190 7.64 -25.36 17.26
CA GLU A 190 6.21 -25.59 17.22
C GLU A 190 5.40 -24.32 17.54
N LEU A 191 4.21 -24.22 16.96
CA LEU A 191 3.36 -23.04 17.12
C LEU A 191 3.03 -22.73 18.58
N ALA A 192 2.70 -23.76 19.38
CA ALA A 192 2.41 -23.58 20.79
C ALA A 192 3.60 -23.01 21.57
N ALA A 193 4.80 -23.53 21.30
CA ALA A 193 6.04 -23.06 21.93
C ALA A 193 6.36 -21.61 21.51
N ALA A 194 6.17 -21.28 20.24
CA ALA A 194 6.36 -19.92 19.73
C ALA A 194 5.40 -18.92 20.40
N LEU A 195 4.13 -19.24 20.51
CA LEU A 195 3.14 -18.39 21.19
C LEU A 195 3.48 -18.17 22.67
N LYS A 196 3.81 -19.22 23.40
CA LYS A 196 4.21 -19.13 24.81
C LYS A 196 5.42 -18.21 24.99
N LEU A 197 6.45 -18.43 24.18
CA LEU A 197 7.66 -17.64 24.23
C LEU A 197 7.40 -16.15 23.94
N LEU A 198 6.60 -15.85 22.94
CA LEU A 198 6.30 -14.46 22.56
C LEU A 198 5.43 -13.74 23.60
N HIS A 199 4.57 -14.43 24.30
CA HIS A 199 3.78 -13.82 25.38
C HIS A 199 4.53 -13.71 26.70
N ARG A 200 5.48 -14.60 26.96
CA ARG A 200 6.27 -14.66 28.21
C ARG A 200 7.73 -15.02 27.88
N PRO A 201 8.50 -14.09 27.23
CA PRO A 201 9.88 -14.37 26.92
C PRO A 201 10.72 -14.44 28.20
N PRO A 202 11.53 -15.49 28.38
CA PRO A 202 12.45 -15.55 29.52
C PRO A 202 13.51 -14.42 29.43
N PRO A 203 14.10 -14.00 30.55
CA PRO A 203 15.10 -12.91 30.57
C PRO A 203 16.36 -13.18 29.72
N SER A 204 16.62 -14.46 29.41
CA SER A 204 17.74 -14.88 28.56
C SER A 204 17.53 -14.54 27.06
N VAL A 205 16.32 -14.19 26.65
CA VAL A 205 16.05 -13.81 25.26
C VAL A 205 16.55 -12.40 25.00
N ALA A 206 17.40 -12.24 23.98
CA ALA A 206 17.94 -10.94 23.61
C ALA A 206 16.82 -10.01 23.11
N LEU A 207 16.54 -8.95 23.87
CA LEU A 207 15.50 -7.97 23.56
C LEU A 207 15.62 -7.38 22.12
N PRO A 208 16.83 -7.04 21.60
CA PRO A 208 16.98 -6.54 20.25
C PRO A 208 16.48 -7.51 19.15
N LEU A 209 16.53 -8.83 19.37
CA LEU A 209 15.99 -9.81 18.42
C LEU A 209 14.46 -9.79 18.39
N LEU A 210 13.81 -9.58 19.54
CA LEU A 210 12.37 -9.42 19.61
C LEU A 210 11.91 -8.09 19.00
N GLU A 211 12.64 -7.00 19.27
CA GLU A 211 12.32 -5.67 18.73
C GLU A 211 12.50 -5.57 17.21
N SER A 212 13.51 -6.25 16.68
CA SER A 212 13.74 -6.31 15.22
C SER A 212 12.81 -7.27 14.49
N GLY A 213 11.99 -8.07 15.19
CA GLY A 213 11.15 -9.10 14.59
C GLY A 213 11.93 -10.32 14.05
N GLN A 214 13.21 -10.45 14.40
CA GLN A 214 14.11 -11.49 13.90
C GLN A 214 14.16 -12.74 14.79
N HIS A 215 13.44 -12.73 15.91
CA HIS A 215 13.42 -13.90 16.78
C HIS A 215 12.74 -15.10 16.07
N PRO A 216 13.32 -16.32 16.16
CA PRO A 216 12.78 -17.51 15.48
C PRO A 216 11.30 -17.78 15.74
N ALA A 217 10.80 -17.52 16.96
CA ALA A 217 9.38 -17.65 17.28
C ALA A 217 8.51 -16.64 16.53
N GLN A 218 8.97 -15.39 16.33
CA GLN A 218 8.26 -14.40 15.51
C GLN A 218 8.28 -14.81 14.05
N GLN A 219 9.44 -15.24 13.53
CA GLN A 219 9.55 -15.70 12.14
C GLN A 219 8.66 -16.92 11.86
N ARG A 220 8.47 -17.80 12.86
CA ARG A 220 7.53 -18.93 12.75
C ARG A 220 6.09 -18.47 12.48
N LEU A 221 5.62 -17.45 13.19
CA LEU A 221 4.28 -16.91 13.00
C LEU A 221 4.17 -16.10 11.71
N VAL A 222 5.16 -15.27 11.42
CA VAL A 222 5.26 -14.51 10.15
C VAL A 222 5.17 -15.43 8.94
N LEU A 223 5.92 -16.53 8.95
CA LEU A 223 5.91 -17.52 7.89
C LEU A 223 4.50 -18.12 7.71
N GLU A 224 3.83 -18.47 8.79
CA GLU A 224 2.49 -19.06 8.74
C GLU A 224 1.44 -18.06 8.24
N GLU A 225 1.52 -16.80 8.66
CA GLU A 225 0.64 -15.74 8.17
C GLU A 225 0.82 -15.49 6.67
N LEU A 226 2.06 -15.26 6.22
CA LEU A 226 2.35 -15.08 4.79
C LEU A 226 1.93 -16.28 3.94
N LEU A 227 2.10 -17.49 4.49
CA LEU A 227 1.69 -18.72 3.84
C LEU A 227 0.16 -18.81 3.71
N ALA A 228 -0.59 -18.48 4.76
CA ALA A 228 -2.05 -18.46 4.72
C ALA A 228 -2.58 -17.46 3.68
N HIS A 229 -1.99 -16.28 3.61
CA HIS A 229 -2.31 -15.30 2.57
C HIS A 229 -2.00 -15.83 1.16
N ASN A 230 -0.83 -16.42 0.96
CA ASN A 230 -0.45 -16.96 -0.35
C ASN A 230 -1.36 -18.12 -0.76
N LEU A 231 -1.70 -19.02 0.18
CA LEU A 231 -2.64 -20.13 -0.04
C LEU A 231 -4.04 -19.63 -0.41
N SER A 232 -4.55 -18.57 0.24
CA SER A 232 -5.86 -18.01 -0.09
C SER A 232 -5.91 -17.52 -1.54
N VAL A 233 -4.86 -16.86 -1.99
CA VAL A 233 -4.71 -16.38 -3.36
C VAL A 233 -4.58 -17.52 -4.37
N LEU A 234 -3.73 -18.51 -4.06
CA LEU A 234 -3.58 -19.69 -4.93
C LEU A 234 -4.90 -20.49 -5.05
N LYS A 235 -5.70 -20.55 -3.98
CA LYS A 235 -7.03 -21.17 -4.01
C LYS A 235 -7.98 -20.44 -4.96
N VAL A 236 -8.04 -19.11 -4.89
CA VAL A 236 -8.83 -18.27 -5.80
C VAL A 236 -8.36 -18.48 -7.25
N ARG A 237 -7.04 -18.52 -7.47
CA ARG A 237 -6.46 -18.82 -8.78
C ARG A 237 -6.83 -20.21 -9.31
N ALA A 238 -6.75 -21.23 -8.47
CA ALA A 238 -7.14 -22.59 -8.86
C ALA A 238 -8.61 -22.65 -9.25
N GLN A 239 -9.50 -21.97 -8.52
CA GLN A 239 -10.90 -21.85 -8.88
C GLN A 239 -11.09 -21.12 -10.22
N ALA A 240 -10.34 -20.06 -10.48
CA ALA A 240 -10.38 -19.36 -11.76
C ALA A 240 -9.93 -20.24 -12.93
N GLN A 241 -8.95 -21.11 -12.71
CA GLN A 241 -8.46 -22.05 -13.73
C GLN A 241 -9.44 -23.17 -14.08
N THR A 242 -10.46 -23.41 -13.27
CA THR A 242 -11.54 -24.36 -13.62
C THR A 242 -12.57 -23.78 -14.60
N GLN A 243 -12.54 -22.45 -14.81
CA GLN A 243 -13.43 -21.78 -15.75
C GLN A 243 -12.94 -21.96 -17.18
N LEU A 244 -13.89 -21.96 -18.12
CA LEU A 244 -13.56 -22.08 -19.55
C LEU A 244 -13.29 -20.70 -20.17
N ALA A 245 -12.30 -20.63 -21.03
CA ALA A 245 -12.03 -19.50 -21.90
C ALA A 245 -11.82 -19.93 -23.36
N ARG A 246 -11.94 -18.98 -24.26
CA ARG A 246 -11.69 -19.23 -25.68
C ARG A 246 -10.20 -19.37 -25.94
N THR A 247 -9.78 -20.48 -26.52
CA THR A 247 -8.40 -20.64 -27.01
C THR A 247 -8.21 -19.70 -28.23
N LEU A 248 -7.27 -18.77 -28.12
CA LEU A 248 -6.96 -17.80 -29.17
C LEU A 248 -5.63 -18.17 -29.84
N LYS A 249 -5.70 -18.56 -31.11
CA LYS A 249 -4.48 -18.88 -31.88
C LYS A 249 -3.70 -17.61 -32.22
N PRO A 250 -2.36 -17.65 -32.34
CA PRO A 250 -1.57 -16.54 -32.82
C PRO A 250 -2.06 -16.05 -34.19
N ALA A 251 -1.97 -14.72 -34.42
CA ALA A 251 -2.34 -14.09 -35.68
C ALA A 251 -1.13 -13.34 -36.28
N PRO A 252 -0.08 -14.06 -36.74
CA PRO A 252 1.19 -13.47 -37.16
C PRO A 252 1.03 -12.48 -38.30
N GLU A 253 0.15 -12.73 -39.26
CA GLU A 253 -0.10 -11.85 -40.40
C GLU A 253 -0.54 -10.44 -39.99
N LEU A 254 -1.50 -10.35 -39.06
CA LEU A 254 -1.98 -9.06 -38.54
C LEU A 254 -0.90 -8.35 -37.71
N VAL A 255 -0.11 -9.10 -36.95
CA VAL A 255 1.00 -8.58 -36.15
C VAL A 255 2.08 -8.01 -37.07
N GLU A 256 2.48 -8.75 -38.12
CA GLU A 256 3.48 -8.30 -39.09
C GLU A 256 3.02 -7.05 -39.84
N GLN A 257 1.75 -7.01 -40.26
CA GLN A 257 1.17 -5.84 -40.93
C GLN A 257 1.18 -4.61 -40.02
N LEU A 258 0.80 -4.75 -38.75
CA LEU A 258 0.86 -3.64 -37.79
C LEU A 258 2.31 -3.18 -37.58
N LEU A 259 3.22 -4.09 -37.27
CA LEU A 259 4.63 -3.76 -37.00
C LEU A 259 5.32 -3.15 -38.23
N GLY A 260 4.97 -3.57 -39.44
CA GLY A 260 5.45 -2.99 -40.69
C GLY A 260 4.96 -1.56 -40.97
N ALA A 261 3.79 -1.20 -40.43
CA ALA A 261 3.23 0.14 -40.54
C ALA A 261 3.74 1.13 -39.48
N LEU A 262 4.34 0.63 -38.39
CA LEU A 262 4.86 1.47 -37.30
C LEU A 262 6.24 2.05 -37.64
N PRO A 263 6.54 3.30 -37.22
CA PRO A 263 7.83 3.96 -37.44
C PRO A 263 8.92 3.46 -36.48
N PHE A 264 8.63 2.50 -35.64
CA PHE A 264 9.53 1.94 -34.61
C PHE A 264 9.33 0.44 -34.46
N LYS A 265 10.31 -0.24 -33.90
CA LYS A 265 10.26 -1.67 -33.58
C LYS A 265 10.02 -1.88 -32.10
N PRO A 266 9.34 -2.98 -31.69
CA PRO A 266 9.23 -3.35 -30.30
C PRO A 266 10.60 -3.55 -29.64
N THR A 267 10.71 -3.22 -28.35
CA THR A 267 11.91 -3.55 -27.55
C THR A 267 11.95 -5.04 -27.23
N GLY A 268 13.11 -5.53 -26.79
CA GLY A 268 13.27 -6.91 -26.33
C GLY A 268 12.29 -7.27 -25.21
N ALA A 269 12.10 -6.35 -24.24
CA ALA A 269 11.15 -6.53 -23.14
C ALA A 269 9.69 -6.58 -23.62
N GLN A 270 9.30 -5.71 -24.54
CA GLN A 270 7.95 -5.74 -25.13
C GLN A 270 7.69 -7.05 -25.88
N SER A 271 8.64 -7.51 -26.68
CA SER A 271 8.54 -8.78 -27.43
C SER A 271 8.42 -9.98 -26.49
N ARG A 272 9.20 -10.00 -25.42
CA ARG A 272 9.11 -11.03 -24.37
C ARG A 272 7.73 -11.06 -23.73
N VAL A 273 7.20 -9.91 -23.31
CA VAL A 273 5.89 -9.79 -22.67
C VAL A 273 4.76 -10.20 -23.62
N VAL A 274 4.84 -9.81 -24.90
CA VAL A 274 3.87 -10.25 -25.91
C VAL A 274 3.90 -11.76 -26.10
N ALA A 275 5.06 -12.39 -26.09
CA ALA A 275 5.17 -13.85 -26.18
C ALA A 275 4.55 -14.56 -24.96
N GLU A 276 4.75 -14.03 -23.75
CA GLU A 276 4.10 -14.54 -22.53
C GLU A 276 2.57 -14.43 -22.62
N ILE A 277 2.05 -13.29 -23.02
CA ILE A 277 0.61 -13.07 -23.23
C ILE A 277 0.06 -14.01 -24.29
N SER A 278 0.75 -14.14 -25.43
CA SER A 278 0.32 -15.01 -26.53
C SER A 278 0.22 -16.48 -26.09
N LYS A 279 1.14 -16.94 -25.27
CA LYS A 279 1.10 -18.29 -24.69
C LYS A 279 -0.11 -18.50 -23.79
N ASP A 280 -0.44 -17.51 -22.97
CA ASP A 280 -1.60 -17.60 -22.05
C ASP A 280 -2.93 -17.52 -22.80
N LEU A 281 -3.04 -16.69 -23.82
CA LEU A 281 -4.22 -16.59 -24.67
C LEU A 281 -4.57 -17.91 -25.42
N GLN A 282 -3.60 -18.80 -25.57
CA GLN A 282 -3.78 -20.12 -26.18
C GLN A 282 -4.32 -21.17 -25.19
N GLN A 283 -4.47 -20.83 -23.92
CA GLN A 283 -5.01 -21.77 -22.93
C GLN A 283 -6.55 -21.81 -22.98
N SER A 284 -7.11 -22.91 -22.50
CA SER A 284 -8.56 -23.12 -22.39
C SER A 284 -9.19 -22.51 -21.12
N HIS A 285 -8.38 -21.89 -20.27
CA HIS A 285 -8.80 -21.16 -19.07
C HIS A 285 -8.48 -19.67 -19.20
N PRO A 286 -9.19 -18.78 -18.48
CA PRO A 286 -8.96 -17.36 -18.57
C PRO A 286 -7.54 -16.95 -18.18
N MET A 287 -6.85 -16.21 -19.05
CA MET A 287 -5.64 -15.50 -18.67
C MET A 287 -6.00 -14.39 -17.68
N MET A 288 -5.24 -14.27 -16.61
CA MET A 288 -5.28 -13.15 -15.68
C MET A 288 -3.85 -12.63 -15.53
N ARG A 289 -3.47 -11.59 -16.30
CA ARG A 289 -2.09 -11.10 -16.37
C ARG A 289 -2.00 -9.61 -16.10
N LEU A 290 -1.05 -9.24 -15.23
CA LEU A 290 -0.66 -7.87 -14.94
C LEU A 290 0.61 -7.51 -15.72
N VAL A 291 0.52 -6.52 -16.59
CA VAL A 291 1.67 -5.92 -17.28
C VAL A 291 2.07 -4.63 -16.57
N GLN A 292 3.25 -4.66 -16.00
CA GLN A 292 3.87 -3.50 -15.36
C GLN A 292 4.95 -2.90 -16.25
N GLY A 293 5.04 -1.59 -16.24
CA GLY A 293 6.09 -0.87 -16.94
C GLY A 293 6.00 0.60 -16.64
N ASP A 294 7.13 1.27 -16.67
CA ASP A 294 7.20 2.70 -16.39
C ASP A 294 6.35 3.53 -17.36
N VAL A 295 6.12 4.77 -17.03
CA VAL A 295 5.42 5.72 -17.91
C VAL A 295 6.16 5.80 -19.24
N GLY A 296 5.43 5.53 -20.34
CA GLY A 296 6.01 5.53 -21.70
C GLY A 296 6.83 4.30 -22.06
N SER A 297 6.78 3.19 -21.32
CA SER A 297 7.41 1.91 -21.69
C SER A 297 6.75 1.19 -22.88
N GLY A 298 5.64 1.74 -23.40
CA GLY A 298 4.93 1.20 -24.58
C GLY A 298 3.94 0.09 -24.28
N LYS A 299 3.37 0.05 -23.07
CA LYS A 299 2.29 -0.90 -22.68
C LYS A 299 1.13 -0.93 -23.68
N THR A 300 0.77 0.21 -24.27
CA THR A 300 -0.29 0.31 -25.27
C THR A 300 0.00 -0.51 -26.54
N LEU A 301 1.26 -0.58 -26.97
CA LEU A 301 1.67 -1.45 -28.09
C LEU A 301 1.49 -2.93 -27.74
N VAL A 302 1.90 -3.32 -26.53
CA VAL A 302 1.71 -4.70 -26.03
C VAL A 302 0.22 -5.07 -25.99
N ALA A 303 -0.62 -4.15 -25.55
CA ALA A 303 -2.08 -4.31 -25.55
C ALA A 303 -2.65 -4.45 -26.97
N ALA A 304 -2.16 -3.67 -27.92
CA ALA A 304 -2.59 -3.75 -29.32
C ALA A 304 -2.21 -5.11 -29.96
N LEU A 305 -1.01 -5.60 -29.70
CA LEU A 305 -0.55 -6.91 -30.20
C LEU A 305 -1.37 -8.06 -29.58
N ALA A 306 -1.71 -7.98 -28.30
CA ALA A 306 -2.62 -8.92 -27.65
C ALA A 306 -4.03 -8.87 -28.23
N ALA A 307 -4.54 -7.65 -28.50
CA ALA A 307 -5.85 -7.44 -29.12
C ALA A 307 -5.92 -8.04 -30.54
N LEU A 308 -4.87 -7.90 -31.34
CA LEU A 308 -4.79 -8.50 -32.68
C LEU A 308 -4.94 -10.02 -32.66
N GLN A 309 -4.38 -10.69 -31.66
CA GLN A 309 -4.56 -12.13 -31.51
C GLN A 309 -6.02 -12.52 -31.29
N ALA A 310 -6.75 -11.78 -30.45
CA ALA A 310 -8.18 -12.04 -30.23
C ALA A 310 -9.01 -11.70 -31.49
N ILE A 311 -8.72 -10.58 -32.13
CA ILE A 311 -9.41 -10.12 -33.34
C ILE A 311 -9.18 -11.07 -34.51
N GLY A 312 -7.96 -11.59 -34.68
CA GLY A 312 -7.62 -12.58 -35.71
C GLY A 312 -8.39 -13.91 -35.55
N ASN A 313 -8.88 -14.20 -34.35
CA ASN A 313 -9.79 -15.32 -34.09
C ASN A 313 -11.29 -14.93 -34.23
N GLY A 314 -11.60 -13.79 -34.83
CA GLY A 314 -12.98 -13.30 -35.05
C GLY A 314 -13.67 -12.81 -33.77
N CYS A 315 -12.92 -12.62 -32.67
CA CYS A 315 -13.45 -12.19 -31.38
C CYS A 315 -13.39 -10.66 -31.23
N GLN A 316 -14.06 -10.17 -30.20
CA GLN A 316 -14.06 -8.76 -29.80
C GLN A 316 -13.15 -8.55 -28.59
N VAL A 317 -12.62 -7.33 -28.49
CA VAL A 317 -11.77 -6.87 -27.39
C VAL A 317 -12.37 -5.62 -26.78
N GLY A 318 -12.46 -5.56 -25.44
CA GLY A 318 -12.85 -4.37 -24.71
C GLY A 318 -11.66 -3.76 -23.98
N LEU A 319 -11.37 -2.48 -24.18
CA LEU A 319 -10.36 -1.74 -23.44
C LEU A 319 -11.03 -0.70 -22.55
N MET A 320 -10.78 -0.81 -21.25
CA MET A 320 -11.28 0.13 -20.25
C MET A 320 -10.16 1.03 -19.74
N ALA A 321 -10.42 2.33 -19.74
CA ALA A 321 -9.56 3.33 -19.12
C ALA A 321 -10.31 4.10 -18.00
N PRO A 322 -9.61 4.62 -16.99
CA PRO A 322 -10.24 5.23 -15.81
C PRO A 322 -10.92 6.56 -16.09
N THR A 323 -10.51 7.29 -17.11
CA THR A 323 -11.05 8.60 -17.47
C THR A 323 -11.45 8.67 -18.94
N GLU A 324 -12.42 9.55 -19.26
CA GLU A 324 -12.85 9.76 -20.66
C GLU A 324 -11.69 10.22 -21.55
N LEU A 325 -10.81 11.09 -21.03
CA LEU A 325 -9.66 11.59 -21.78
C LEU A 325 -8.66 10.50 -22.16
N LEU A 326 -8.33 9.59 -21.22
CA LEU A 326 -7.46 8.44 -21.51
C LEU A 326 -8.11 7.46 -22.48
N ALA A 327 -9.40 7.19 -22.28
CA ALA A 327 -10.14 6.30 -23.16
C ALA A 327 -10.19 6.86 -24.59
N GLU A 328 -10.40 8.16 -24.76
CA GLU A 328 -10.36 8.84 -26.06
C GLU A 328 -8.98 8.73 -26.71
N GLN A 329 -7.91 8.95 -25.95
CA GLN A 329 -6.55 8.76 -26.48
C GLN A 329 -6.27 7.34 -26.94
N HIS A 330 -6.72 6.35 -26.16
CA HIS A 330 -6.63 4.97 -26.56
C HIS A 330 -7.43 4.72 -27.84
N ALA A 331 -8.66 5.23 -27.95
CA ALA A 331 -9.49 5.08 -29.13
C ALA A 331 -8.80 5.66 -30.37
N ILE A 332 -8.24 6.87 -30.28
CA ILE A 332 -7.49 7.51 -31.38
C ILE A 332 -6.28 6.69 -31.78
N ASN A 333 -5.48 6.22 -30.79
CA ASN A 333 -4.29 5.43 -31.06
C ASN A 333 -4.62 4.08 -31.70
N PHE A 334 -5.64 3.39 -31.18
CA PHE A 334 -6.08 2.10 -31.72
C PHE A 334 -6.72 2.26 -33.10
N ALA A 335 -7.50 3.31 -33.33
CA ALA A 335 -8.06 3.62 -34.69
C ALA A 335 -6.92 3.84 -35.69
N LYS A 336 -5.92 4.66 -35.34
CA LYS A 336 -4.75 4.91 -36.19
C LYS A 336 -3.98 3.62 -36.54
N TRP A 337 -3.93 2.66 -35.63
CA TRP A 337 -3.20 1.42 -35.83
C TRP A 337 -4.01 0.30 -36.48
N LEU A 338 -5.31 0.21 -36.19
CA LEU A 338 -6.15 -0.93 -36.56
C LEU A 338 -7.05 -0.67 -37.78
N GLU A 339 -7.50 0.56 -38.01
CA GLU A 339 -8.33 0.89 -39.17
C GLU A 339 -7.63 0.63 -40.52
N PRO A 340 -6.32 0.92 -40.68
CA PRO A 340 -5.58 0.54 -41.88
C PRO A 340 -5.52 -0.97 -42.14
N LEU A 341 -5.77 -1.78 -41.12
CA LEU A 341 -5.86 -3.25 -41.22
C LEU A 341 -7.31 -3.72 -41.49
N GLY A 342 -8.26 -2.80 -41.72
CA GLY A 342 -9.68 -3.11 -41.90
C GLY A 342 -10.42 -3.48 -40.62
N ILE A 343 -9.85 -3.16 -39.44
CA ILE A 343 -10.42 -3.49 -38.13
C ILE A 343 -11.15 -2.25 -37.56
N GLY A 344 -12.45 -2.34 -37.38
CA GLY A 344 -13.28 -1.27 -36.82
C GLY A 344 -13.00 -1.07 -35.30
N VAL A 345 -12.78 0.19 -34.92
CA VAL A 345 -12.60 0.61 -33.52
C VAL A 345 -13.83 1.42 -33.08
N GLY A 346 -14.49 0.95 -32.03
CA GLY A 346 -15.65 1.62 -31.43
C GLY A 346 -15.26 2.42 -30.20
N TRP A 347 -15.88 3.56 -30.03
CA TRP A 347 -15.76 4.43 -28.89
C TRP A 347 -17.06 4.48 -28.10
N LEU A 348 -17.02 4.24 -26.79
CA LEU A 348 -18.18 4.34 -25.91
C LEU A 348 -17.88 5.20 -24.69
N ALA A 349 -18.38 6.43 -24.70
CA ALA A 349 -18.26 7.36 -23.58
C ALA A 349 -19.56 7.41 -22.75
N GLY A 350 -19.43 7.66 -21.45
CA GLY A 350 -20.60 7.80 -20.56
C GLY A 350 -21.56 8.94 -20.95
N LYS A 351 -21.04 9.96 -21.63
CA LYS A 351 -21.81 11.14 -22.10
C LYS A 351 -22.47 10.99 -23.45
N GLN A 352 -22.15 9.96 -24.23
CA GLN A 352 -22.85 9.69 -25.47
C GLN A 352 -24.34 9.41 -25.21
N LYS A 353 -25.22 10.13 -25.88
CA LYS A 353 -26.69 10.00 -25.76
C LYS A 353 -27.34 9.94 -27.12
N GLY A 354 -28.58 9.43 -27.16
CA GLY A 354 -29.41 9.40 -28.38
C GLY A 354 -28.87 8.45 -29.44
N LYS A 355 -29.12 8.78 -30.70
CA LYS A 355 -28.91 7.93 -31.88
C LYS A 355 -27.45 7.45 -32.02
N ALA A 356 -26.47 8.31 -31.76
CA ALA A 356 -25.06 7.93 -31.84
C ALA A 356 -24.67 6.83 -30.85
N ARG A 357 -25.27 6.83 -29.64
CA ARG A 357 -25.07 5.75 -28.66
C ARG A 357 -25.73 4.46 -29.11
N GLU A 358 -26.95 4.54 -29.65
CA GLU A 358 -27.68 3.38 -30.17
C GLU A 358 -26.94 2.71 -31.33
N GLU A 359 -26.40 3.50 -32.25
CA GLU A 359 -25.58 3.02 -33.38
C GLU A 359 -24.30 2.32 -32.87
N SER A 360 -23.61 2.90 -31.87
CA SER A 360 -22.44 2.28 -31.25
C SER A 360 -22.79 0.96 -30.58
N LEU A 361 -23.88 0.90 -29.81
CA LEU A 361 -24.36 -0.32 -29.14
C LEU A 361 -24.74 -1.41 -30.15
N ALA A 362 -25.41 -1.04 -31.27
CA ALA A 362 -25.77 -1.97 -32.34
C ALA A 362 -24.49 -2.57 -33.00
N ALA A 363 -23.50 -1.73 -33.30
CA ALA A 363 -22.25 -2.15 -33.94
C ALA A 363 -21.38 -3.04 -32.99
N ILE A 364 -21.51 -2.89 -31.68
CA ILE A 364 -20.91 -3.80 -30.71
C ILE A 364 -21.66 -5.14 -30.69
N ALA A 365 -22.96 -5.08 -30.66
CA ALA A 365 -23.83 -6.26 -30.57
C ALA A 365 -23.80 -7.16 -31.83
N ASP A 366 -23.68 -6.59 -33.02
CA ASP A 366 -23.55 -7.34 -34.26
C ASP A 366 -22.10 -7.80 -34.57
N GLY A 367 -21.13 -7.30 -33.79
CA GLY A 367 -19.72 -7.66 -33.94
C GLY A 367 -19.00 -7.02 -35.10
N SER A 368 -19.57 -5.99 -35.76
CA SER A 368 -18.90 -5.23 -36.81
C SER A 368 -17.73 -4.42 -36.25
N VAL A 369 -17.82 -3.97 -35.00
CA VAL A 369 -16.73 -3.37 -34.24
C VAL A 369 -16.01 -4.46 -33.47
N LYS A 370 -14.70 -4.61 -33.73
CA LYS A 370 -13.86 -5.62 -33.11
C LYS A 370 -13.10 -5.12 -31.86
N MET A 371 -12.70 -3.86 -31.86
CA MET A 371 -12.05 -3.21 -30.71
C MET A 371 -12.97 -2.14 -30.15
N VAL A 372 -13.35 -2.27 -28.87
CA VAL A 372 -14.22 -1.31 -28.17
C VAL A 372 -13.42 -0.65 -27.07
N VAL A 373 -13.32 0.67 -27.12
CA VAL A 373 -12.59 1.48 -26.13
C VAL A 373 -13.57 2.38 -25.38
N GLY A 374 -13.40 2.50 -24.06
CA GLY A 374 -14.22 3.41 -23.27
C GLY A 374 -13.85 3.41 -21.80
N THR A 375 -14.71 4.02 -21.00
CA THR A 375 -14.62 3.98 -19.55
C THR A 375 -15.41 2.76 -19.01
N HIS A 376 -15.71 2.72 -17.73
CA HIS A 376 -16.62 1.72 -17.16
C HIS A 376 -17.96 1.59 -17.90
N ALA A 377 -18.29 2.56 -18.75
CA ALA A 377 -19.50 2.55 -19.58
C ALA A 377 -19.56 1.34 -20.53
N ILE A 378 -18.42 0.78 -20.97
CA ILE A 378 -18.39 -0.39 -21.87
C ILE A 378 -18.87 -1.68 -21.18
N PHE A 379 -18.99 -1.67 -19.87
CA PHE A 379 -19.45 -2.81 -19.08
C PHE A 379 -20.81 -2.59 -18.41
N GLN A 380 -21.56 -1.55 -18.79
CA GLN A 380 -22.95 -1.36 -18.37
C GLN A 380 -23.86 -2.43 -18.97
N GLU A 381 -24.96 -2.76 -18.31
CA GLU A 381 -25.90 -3.83 -18.74
C GLU A 381 -26.37 -3.72 -20.19
N GLN A 382 -26.50 -2.52 -20.68
CA GLN A 382 -26.96 -2.21 -22.05
C GLN A 382 -25.96 -2.59 -23.16
N VAL A 383 -24.67 -2.74 -22.80
CA VAL A 383 -23.62 -3.08 -23.75
C VAL A 383 -23.54 -4.58 -23.90
N VAL A 384 -23.92 -5.14 -25.00
CA VAL A 384 -23.89 -6.58 -25.29
C VAL A 384 -22.85 -6.84 -26.37
N PHE A 385 -21.81 -7.59 -26.01
CA PHE A 385 -20.81 -8.05 -26.99
C PHE A 385 -21.27 -9.32 -27.68
N GLN A 386 -21.04 -9.41 -28.98
CA GLN A 386 -21.31 -10.63 -29.71
C GLN A 386 -20.38 -11.77 -29.29
N ARG A 387 -19.05 -11.48 -29.16
CA ARG A 387 -18.01 -12.49 -28.90
C ARG A 387 -16.80 -11.90 -28.19
N LEU A 388 -17.00 -11.41 -26.97
CA LEU A 388 -15.91 -10.85 -26.16
C LEU A 388 -14.95 -11.95 -25.72
N ALA A 389 -13.65 -11.81 -26.04
CA ALA A 389 -12.63 -12.80 -25.66
C ALA A 389 -11.48 -12.21 -24.86
N LEU A 390 -11.24 -10.90 -24.95
CA LEU A 390 -10.18 -10.23 -24.20
C LEU A 390 -10.69 -8.92 -23.62
N VAL A 391 -10.44 -8.69 -22.34
CA VAL A 391 -10.67 -7.44 -21.64
C VAL A 391 -9.31 -6.87 -21.25
N ILE A 392 -9.05 -5.62 -21.63
CA ILE A 392 -7.85 -4.88 -21.29
C ILE A 392 -8.25 -3.77 -20.31
N ILE A 393 -7.56 -3.68 -19.18
CA ILE A 393 -7.82 -2.69 -18.14
C ILE A 393 -6.57 -1.84 -17.95
N ASP A 394 -6.65 -0.55 -18.23
CA ASP A 394 -5.54 0.37 -18.02
C ASP A 394 -5.68 1.09 -16.68
N GLU A 395 -4.54 1.29 -15.98
CA GLU A 395 -4.42 1.95 -14.68
C GLU A 395 -5.34 1.36 -13.59
N GLN A 396 -5.19 0.07 -13.36
CA GLN A 396 -6.02 -0.73 -12.44
C GLN A 396 -6.14 -0.14 -11.02
N HIS A 397 -5.11 0.53 -10.51
CA HIS A 397 -5.08 1.09 -9.15
C HIS A 397 -6.23 2.09 -8.86
N ARG A 398 -6.92 2.57 -9.90
CA ARG A 398 -8.08 3.46 -9.81
C ARG A 398 -9.43 2.72 -9.80
N PHE A 399 -9.43 1.39 -9.92
CA PHE A 399 -10.64 0.57 -9.94
C PHE A 399 -10.75 -0.29 -8.68
N GLY A 400 -11.94 -0.28 -8.06
CA GLY A 400 -12.23 -1.15 -6.91
C GLY A 400 -12.38 -2.63 -7.31
N VAL A 401 -12.22 -3.52 -6.33
CA VAL A 401 -12.37 -4.98 -6.51
C VAL A 401 -13.72 -5.36 -7.11
N HIS A 402 -14.81 -4.71 -6.67
CA HIS A 402 -16.16 -4.93 -7.21
C HIS A 402 -16.29 -4.65 -8.71
N GLN A 403 -15.56 -3.68 -9.23
CA GLN A 403 -15.59 -3.35 -10.67
C GLN A 403 -14.88 -4.42 -11.50
N ARG A 404 -13.81 -5.03 -10.96
CA ARG A 404 -13.09 -6.13 -11.63
C ARG A 404 -13.94 -7.39 -11.75
N LEU A 405 -14.68 -7.72 -10.68
CA LEU A 405 -15.63 -8.84 -10.69
C LEU A 405 -16.76 -8.64 -11.68
N ALA A 406 -17.38 -7.45 -11.67
CA ALA A 406 -18.43 -7.11 -12.63
C ALA A 406 -17.96 -7.24 -14.08
N LEU A 407 -16.68 -6.92 -14.36
CA LEU A 407 -16.07 -7.10 -15.67
C LEU A 407 -15.94 -8.56 -16.08
N ARG A 408 -15.61 -9.43 -15.13
CA ARG A 408 -15.48 -10.87 -15.34
C ARG A 408 -16.84 -11.53 -15.62
N GLU A 409 -17.84 -11.21 -14.79
CA GLU A 409 -19.19 -11.74 -14.91
C GLU A 409 -19.86 -11.27 -16.19
N LYS A 410 -19.65 -10.02 -16.58
CA LYS A 410 -20.29 -9.45 -17.78
C LYS A 410 -19.74 -10.00 -19.10
N GLY A 411 -18.49 -10.42 -19.12
CA GLY A 411 -17.90 -11.10 -20.26
C GLY A 411 -18.29 -12.56 -20.37
N GLU A 412 -18.92 -13.13 -19.33
CA GLU A 412 -19.38 -14.50 -19.34
C GLU A 412 -20.56 -14.67 -20.32
N ARG A 413 -20.40 -15.58 -21.25
CA ARG A 413 -21.47 -16.03 -22.12
C ARG A 413 -21.38 -17.54 -22.28
N GLU A 414 -22.44 -18.25 -21.95
CA GLU A 414 -22.51 -19.71 -22.04
C GLU A 414 -21.41 -20.44 -21.22
N GLY A 415 -21.03 -19.89 -20.05
CA GLY A 415 -19.99 -20.44 -19.20
C GLY A 415 -18.56 -20.18 -19.68
N VAL A 416 -18.37 -19.34 -20.71
CA VAL A 416 -17.05 -18.99 -21.24
C VAL A 416 -16.70 -17.57 -20.81
N HIS A 417 -15.56 -17.41 -20.13
CA HIS A 417 -15.07 -16.15 -19.60
C HIS A 417 -14.01 -15.51 -20.53
N PRO A 418 -13.95 -14.17 -20.62
CA PRO A 418 -12.88 -13.51 -21.38
C PRO A 418 -11.56 -13.58 -20.65
N HIS A 419 -10.44 -13.56 -21.38
CA HIS A 419 -9.12 -13.30 -20.87
C HIS A 419 -9.02 -11.87 -20.33
N GLN A 420 -8.21 -11.63 -19.32
CA GLN A 420 -7.98 -10.32 -18.71
C GLN A 420 -6.51 -9.92 -18.77
N LEU A 421 -6.26 -8.77 -19.38
CA LEU A 421 -4.97 -8.11 -19.42
C LEU A 421 -5.05 -6.81 -18.65
N ILE A 422 -4.32 -6.71 -17.58
CA ILE A 422 -4.31 -5.55 -16.69
C ILE A 422 -3.00 -4.80 -16.90
N MET A 423 -3.04 -3.50 -17.02
CA MET A 423 -1.87 -2.66 -17.20
C MET A 423 -1.77 -1.61 -16.10
N THR A 424 -0.55 -1.30 -15.69
CA THR A 424 -0.28 -0.19 -14.75
C THR A 424 0.99 0.54 -15.14
N ALA A 425 0.94 1.88 -15.08
CA ALA A 425 2.10 2.74 -15.24
C ALA A 425 2.83 3.03 -13.93
N THR A 426 2.22 2.68 -12.79
CA THR A 426 2.92 2.67 -11.51
C THR A 426 3.61 1.33 -11.34
N PRO A 427 4.94 1.28 -11.37
CA PRO A 427 5.64 0.07 -11.00
C PRO A 427 5.25 -0.35 -9.58
N ILE A 428 4.86 -1.59 -9.43
CA ILE A 428 4.54 -2.18 -8.12
C ILE A 428 5.80 -2.90 -7.65
N PRO A 429 6.27 -2.66 -6.42
CA PRO A 429 7.41 -3.41 -5.88
C PRO A 429 7.19 -4.90 -6.02
N ARG A 430 8.24 -5.63 -6.40
CA ARG A 430 8.14 -7.08 -6.69
C ARG A 430 7.48 -7.86 -5.57
N THR A 431 7.84 -7.52 -4.35
CA THR A 431 7.29 -8.13 -3.13
C THR A 431 5.80 -7.92 -2.99
N LEU A 432 5.36 -6.70 -3.27
CA LEU A 432 3.95 -6.35 -3.20
C LEU A 432 3.17 -7.00 -4.35
N ALA A 433 3.74 -7.08 -5.54
CA ALA A 433 3.15 -7.80 -6.66
C ALA A 433 2.99 -9.30 -6.37
N MET A 434 3.98 -9.90 -5.71
CA MET A 434 3.97 -11.33 -5.36
C MET A 434 3.03 -11.69 -4.20
N THR A 435 2.55 -10.73 -3.45
CA THR A 435 1.63 -10.92 -2.31
C THR A 435 0.24 -10.39 -2.60
N ALA A 436 0.12 -9.13 -2.98
CA ALA A 436 -1.16 -8.45 -3.20
C ALA A 436 -1.84 -8.81 -4.53
N TYR A 437 -1.05 -9.18 -5.53
CA TYR A 437 -1.50 -9.52 -6.88
C TYR A 437 -1.06 -10.94 -7.28
N ALA A 438 -0.91 -11.84 -6.30
CA ALA A 438 -0.48 -13.20 -6.55
C ALA A 438 -1.52 -14.05 -7.31
N ASP A 439 -2.76 -13.56 -7.44
CA ASP A 439 -3.81 -14.08 -8.32
C ASP A 439 -3.52 -13.80 -9.80
N LEU A 440 -2.63 -12.85 -10.12
CA LEU A 440 -2.26 -12.47 -11.47
C LEU A 440 -0.88 -12.98 -11.85
N ASP A 441 -0.73 -13.45 -13.09
CA ASP A 441 0.58 -13.61 -13.68
C ASP A 441 1.17 -12.23 -13.98
N THR A 442 2.42 -11.99 -13.63
CA THR A 442 3.04 -10.67 -13.77
C THR A 442 4.11 -10.67 -14.85
N SER A 443 4.00 -9.72 -15.78
CA SER A 443 5.01 -9.40 -16.79
C SER A 443 5.53 -7.98 -16.57
N VAL A 444 6.84 -7.80 -16.76
CA VAL A 444 7.51 -6.51 -16.54
C VAL A 444 8.16 -6.04 -17.84
N ILE A 445 7.83 -4.81 -18.25
CA ILE A 445 8.52 -4.10 -19.32
C ILE A 445 9.61 -3.25 -18.64
N ASP A 446 10.80 -3.81 -18.60
CA ASP A 446 11.99 -3.26 -17.93
C ASP A 446 12.94 -2.49 -18.89
N GLU A 447 12.48 -2.23 -20.10
CA GLU A 447 13.18 -1.43 -21.11
C GLU A 447 12.34 -0.24 -21.54
N LEU A 448 12.96 0.91 -21.72
CA LEU A 448 12.33 2.08 -22.33
C LEU A 448 12.53 2.05 -23.86
N PRO A 449 11.57 2.54 -24.63
CA PRO A 449 11.72 2.68 -26.08
C PRO A 449 12.94 3.51 -26.48
N PRO A 450 13.60 3.18 -27.60
CA PRO A 450 14.75 3.94 -28.09
C PRO A 450 14.38 5.43 -28.33
N GLY A 451 15.35 6.32 -28.08
CA GLY A 451 15.19 7.78 -28.24
C GLY A 451 14.66 8.52 -27.03
N ARG A 452 14.42 7.83 -25.92
CA ARG A 452 14.05 8.48 -24.66
C ARG A 452 15.28 8.89 -23.88
N THR A 453 15.37 10.18 -23.49
CA THR A 453 16.49 10.70 -22.70
C THR A 453 16.16 10.68 -21.20
N PRO A 454 17.14 10.38 -20.33
CA PRO A 454 16.95 10.48 -18.89
C PRO A 454 16.54 11.91 -18.48
N ILE A 455 15.63 12.02 -17.52
CA ILE A 455 15.17 13.31 -17.00
C ILE A 455 16.08 13.71 -15.85
N THR A 456 16.70 14.89 -15.98
CA THR A 456 17.49 15.47 -14.89
C THR A 456 16.57 16.09 -13.85
N THR A 457 16.59 15.57 -12.62
CA THR A 457 15.75 16.06 -11.54
C THR A 457 16.57 16.91 -10.56
N VAL A 458 16.08 18.12 -10.25
CA VAL A 458 16.72 19.07 -9.33
C VAL A 458 15.72 19.46 -8.25
N ALA A 459 16.15 19.46 -6.98
CA ALA A 459 15.36 19.97 -5.86
C ALA A 459 15.91 21.33 -5.41
N MET A 460 15.04 22.33 -5.31
CA MET A 460 15.41 23.71 -4.98
C MET A 460 14.42 24.27 -3.96
N PRO A 461 14.87 25.13 -3.02
CA PRO A 461 13.95 25.82 -2.13
C PRO A 461 13.11 26.86 -2.90
N ASP A 462 11.90 27.09 -2.42
CA ASP A 462 10.96 28.08 -2.99
C ASP A 462 11.52 29.52 -3.05
N SER A 463 12.48 29.86 -2.19
CA SER A 463 13.22 31.12 -2.27
C SER A 463 13.93 31.33 -3.62
N ARG A 464 14.17 30.27 -4.38
CA ARG A 464 14.77 30.32 -5.73
C ARG A 464 13.74 30.26 -6.87
N ARG A 465 12.45 30.43 -6.56
CA ARG A 465 11.36 30.39 -7.54
C ARG A 465 11.56 31.38 -8.69
N GLY A 466 12.12 32.59 -8.42
CA GLY A 466 12.46 33.55 -9.44
C GLY A 466 13.47 33.05 -10.49
N ASP A 467 14.51 32.35 -10.04
CA ASP A 467 15.50 31.73 -10.95
C ASP A 467 14.85 30.70 -11.88
N VAL A 468 13.87 29.96 -11.34
CA VAL A 468 13.13 28.94 -12.13
C VAL A 468 12.24 29.60 -13.17
N ILE A 469 11.55 30.69 -12.84
CA ILE A 469 10.73 31.47 -13.76
C ILE A 469 11.56 31.98 -14.95
N GLU A 470 12.75 32.54 -14.68
CA GLU A 470 13.65 33.01 -15.75
C GLU A 470 14.13 31.85 -16.65
N ARG A 471 14.41 30.69 -16.08
CA ARG A 471 14.75 29.47 -16.84
C ARG A 471 13.61 28.98 -17.72
N VAL A 472 12.38 28.99 -17.20
CA VAL A 472 11.18 28.64 -17.97
C VAL A 472 10.98 29.62 -19.12
N LYS A 473 11.13 30.92 -18.88
CA LYS A 473 11.07 31.97 -19.90
C LYS A 473 12.06 31.70 -21.04
N LEU A 474 13.32 31.43 -20.71
CA LEU A 474 14.34 31.15 -21.69
C LEU A 474 14.01 29.92 -22.53
N ALA A 475 13.64 28.83 -21.87
CA ALA A 475 13.29 27.58 -22.55
C ALA A 475 12.06 27.73 -23.47
N CYS A 476 11.04 28.45 -23.04
CA CYS A 476 9.85 28.70 -23.84
C CYS A 476 10.13 29.62 -25.05
N THR A 477 11.02 30.59 -24.90
CA THR A 477 11.46 31.44 -26.01
C THR A 477 12.32 30.66 -27.04
N GLU A 478 13.00 29.59 -26.60
CA GLU A 478 13.68 28.63 -27.49
C GLU A 478 12.72 27.64 -28.18
N GLY A 479 11.42 27.79 -28.01
CA GLY A 479 10.39 26.92 -28.62
C GLY A 479 10.05 25.66 -27.84
N LYS A 480 10.53 25.50 -26.61
CA LYS A 480 10.20 24.39 -25.70
C LYS A 480 8.92 24.68 -24.95
N GLN A 481 8.27 23.62 -24.46
CA GLN A 481 7.07 23.77 -23.61
C GLN A 481 7.36 23.28 -22.18
N ALA A 482 6.63 23.88 -21.23
CA ALA A 482 6.79 23.59 -19.81
C ALA A 482 5.45 23.30 -19.12
N TYR A 483 5.49 22.38 -18.15
CA TYR A 483 4.45 22.17 -17.16
C TYR A 483 4.81 22.87 -15.85
N TRP A 484 3.84 23.49 -15.21
CA TRP A 484 3.94 24.06 -13.87
C TRP A 484 2.84 23.49 -13.00
N VAL A 485 3.19 22.59 -12.09
CA VAL A 485 2.24 21.87 -11.24
C VAL A 485 2.16 22.52 -9.87
N CYS A 486 0.96 22.97 -9.51
CA CYS A 486 0.67 23.52 -8.20
C CYS A 486 0.06 22.44 -7.32
N THR A 487 0.65 22.22 -6.13
CA THR A 487 0.12 21.33 -5.11
C THR A 487 -0.14 22.13 -3.85
N LEU A 488 -1.24 21.89 -3.12
CA LEU A 488 -1.63 22.67 -1.98
C LEU A 488 -1.43 22.03 -0.61
N ILE A 489 -1.61 22.93 0.40
CA ILE A 489 -1.38 22.69 1.83
C ILE A 489 -2.52 21.94 2.50
N GLU A 490 -3.75 22.04 2.01
CA GLU A 490 -4.96 21.48 2.64
C GLU A 490 -5.69 20.55 1.67
N GLU A 491 -6.33 19.52 2.20
CA GLU A 491 -7.11 18.49 1.45
C GLU A 491 -8.40 19.03 0.80
N SER A 492 -8.39 20.29 0.34
CA SER A 492 -9.52 20.93 -0.30
C SER A 492 -9.26 21.17 -1.78
N GLU A 493 -9.96 20.41 -2.63
CA GLU A 493 -9.95 20.59 -4.10
C GLU A 493 -10.26 22.04 -4.53
N VAL A 494 -11.00 22.78 -3.71
CA VAL A 494 -11.34 24.20 -3.95
C VAL A 494 -10.11 25.07 -3.85
N LEU A 495 -9.30 24.87 -2.84
CA LEU A 495 -8.08 25.65 -2.58
C LEU A 495 -6.98 25.29 -3.59
N GLU A 496 -6.87 24.03 -4.01
CA GLU A 496 -5.94 23.63 -5.07
C GLU A 496 -6.23 24.36 -6.39
N CYS A 497 -7.50 24.44 -6.75
CA CYS A 497 -7.90 25.16 -7.95
C CYS A 497 -7.56 26.65 -7.86
N GLN A 498 -7.84 27.28 -6.71
CA GLN A 498 -7.57 28.69 -6.49
C GLN A 498 -6.06 29.00 -6.59
N ALA A 499 -5.20 28.18 -5.99
CA ALA A 499 -3.75 28.41 -6.08
C ALA A 499 -3.21 28.22 -7.50
N ALA A 500 -3.76 27.29 -8.26
CA ALA A 500 -3.39 27.14 -9.67
C ALA A 500 -3.83 28.36 -10.49
N GLU A 501 -5.02 28.93 -10.21
CA GLU A 501 -5.52 30.17 -10.83
C GLU A 501 -4.63 31.36 -10.46
N ASP A 502 -4.29 31.52 -9.18
CA ASP A 502 -3.43 32.60 -8.69
C ASP A 502 -2.02 32.51 -9.28
N THR A 503 -1.46 31.29 -9.33
CA THR A 503 -0.13 31.04 -9.94
C THR A 503 -0.17 31.33 -11.44
N ALA A 504 -1.21 30.95 -12.15
CA ALA A 504 -1.35 31.23 -13.58
C ALA A 504 -1.44 32.74 -13.86
N ALA A 505 -2.20 33.48 -13.04
CA ALA A 505 -2.31 34.95 -13.16
C ALA A 505 -0.98 35.62 -12.84
N GLU A 506 -0.25 35.20 -11.81
CA GLU A 506 1.07 35.69 -11.46
C GLU A 506 2.07 35.46 -12.61
N LEU A 507 2.15 34.24 -13.11
CA LEU A 507 3.07 33.87 -14.19
C LEU A 507 2.73 34.61 -15.48
N GLN A 508 1.44 34.86 -15.78
CA GLN A 508 1.03 35.70 -16.94
C GLN A 508 1.53 37.14 -16.83
N ASN A 509 1.54 37.69 -15.62
CA ASN A 509 2.09 39.03 -15.37
C ASN A 509 3.62 39.08 -15.47
N LEU A 510 4.30 38.01 -14.99
CA LEU A 510 5.78 37.95 -15.01
C LEU A 510 6.34 37.56 -16.39
N LEU A 511 5.54 36.86 -17.20
CA LEU A 511 5.91 36.32 -18.50
C LEU A 511 4.97 36.82 -19.62
N PRO A 512 4.86 38.16 -19.87
CA PRO A 512 3.86 38.73 -20.77
C PRO A 512 4.02 38.29 -22.23
N GLY A 513 5.18 37.74 -22.60
CA GLY A 513 5.45 37.23 -23.95
C GLY A 513 5.09 35.75 -24.18
N LEU A 514 4.56 35.03 -23.18
CA LEU A 514 4.21 33.64 -23.26
C LEU A 514 2.69 33.42 -23.19
N HIS A 515 2.18 32.48 -23.98
CA HIS A 515 0.80 32.04 -23.84
C HIS A 515 0.71 30.93 -22.79
N ILE A 516 0.01 31.21 -21.71
CA ILE A 516 -0.11 30.36 -20.54
C ILE A 516 -1.51 29.75 -20.49
N GLY A 517 -1.61 28.42 -20.43
CA GLY A 517 -2.84 27.70 -20.20
C GLY A 517 -3.01 27.31 -18.74
N LEU A 518 -4.24 27.09 -18.31
CA LEU A 518 -4.59 26.61 -16.96
C LEU A 518 -5.48 25.38 -17.07
N VAL A 519 -5.16 24.32 -16.29
CA VAL A 519 -5.98 23.13 -16.17
C VAL A 519 -6.07 22.67 -14.71
N HIS A 520 -7.29 22.58 -14.17
CA HIS A 520 -7.54 22.09 -12.82
C HIS A 520 -8.80 21.23 -12.70
N GLY A 521 -9.01 20.55 -11.58
CA GLY A 521 -10.09 19.56 -11.35
C GLY A 521 -11.49 20.06 -11.69
N ARG A 522 -11.81 21.30 -11.32
CA ARG A 522 -13.14 21.90 -11.42
C ARG A 522 -13.52 22.44 -12.82
N MET A 523 -12.57 22.53 -13.75
CA MET A 523 -12.88 22.95 -15.12
C MET A 523 -13.80 21.93 -15.81
N ARG A 524 -14.66 22.45 -16.71
CA ARG A 524 -15.51 21.60 -17.55
C ARG A 524 -14.65 20.72 -18.47
N PRO A 525 -15.02 19.47 -18.72
CA PRO A 525 -14.22 18.58 -19.56
C PRO A 525 -13.90 19.14 -20.95
N VAL A 526 -14.83 19.85 -21.58
CA VAL A 526 -14.63 20.48 -22.88
C VAL A 526 -13.56 21.58 -22.84
N GLU A 527 -13.52 22.35 -21.75
CA GLU A 527 -12.51 23.41 -21.56
C GLU A 527 -11.13 22.80 -21.33
N LYS A 528 -11.05 21.75 -20.49
CA LYS A 528 -9.81 20.99 -20.27
C LYS A 528 -9.26 20.45 -21.59
N GLN A 529 -10.12 19.84 -22.39
CA GLN A 529 -9.74 19.26 -23.66
C GLN A 529 -9.20 20.33 -24.61
N ARG A 530 -9.89 21.47 -24.74
CA ARG A 530 -9.44 22.58 -25.57
C ARG A 530 -8.06 23.10 -25.17
N VAL A 531 -7.84 23.36 -23.89
CA VAL A 531 -6.54 23.83 -23.37
C VAL A 531 -5.44 22.80 -23.62
N MET A 532 -5.72 21.52 -23.44
CA MET A 532 -4.77 20.45 -23.72
C MET A 532 -4.44 20.32 -25.21
N GLU A 533 -5.41 20.50 -26.11
CA GLU A 533 -5.20 20.50 -27.55
C GLU A 533 -4.36 21.71 -27.98
N GLU A 534 -4.65 22.91 -27.46
CA GLU A 534 -3.86 24.13 -27.70
C GLU A 534 -2.41 23.96 -27.19
N PHE A 535 -2.22 23.33 -26.04
CA PHE A 535 -0.88 23.03 -25.52
C PHE A 535 -0.16 21.99 -26.39
N LYS A 536 -0.84 20.93 -26.82
CA LYS A 536 -0.28 19.92 -27.72
C LYS A 536 0.08 20.50 -29.09
N ALA A 537 -0.71 21.44 -29.60
CA ALA A 537 -0.45 22.14 -30.85
C ALA A 537 0.70 23.17 -30.77
N GLY A 538 1.25 23.42 -29.56
CA GLY A 538 2.32 24.41 -29.34
C GLY A 538 1.83 25.87 -29.28
N ILE A 539 0.51 26.09 -29.28
CA ILE A 539 -0.08 27.43 -29.14
C ILE A 539 0.21 27.99 -27.74
N LEU A 540 0.12 27.10 -26.74
CA LEU A 540 0.50 27.42 -25.36
C LEU A 540 1.92 26.92 -25.10
N GLN A 541 2.76 27.77 -24.52
CA GLN A 541 4.16 27.44 -24.16
C GLN A 541 4.27 26.96 -22.73
N LEU A 542 3.41 27.41 -21.83
CA LEU A 542 3.39 27.05 -20.42
C LEU A 542 1.99 26.56 -20.02
N LEU A 543 1.92 25.41 -19.37
CA LEU A 543 0.69 24.90 -18.81
C LEU A 543 0.76 24.85 -17.29
N VAL A 544 -0.02 25.68 -16.63
CA VAL A 544 -0.22 25.64 -15.18
C VAL A 544 -1.32 24.63 -14.87
N ALA A 545 -1.08 23.72 -13.94
CA ALA A 545 -2.06 22.68 -13.63
C ALA A 545 -1.99 22.24 -12.17
N THR A 546 -3.07 21.62 -11.68
CA THR A 546 -3.05 20.81 -10.47
C THR A 546 -2.58 19.38 -10.79
N THR A 547 -2.59 18.49 -9.83
CA THR A 547 -2.22 17.06 -10.01
C THR A 547 -3.07 16.31 -11.06
N VAL A 548 -4.14 16.90 -11.56
CA VAL A 548 -5.02 16.34 -12.63
C VAL A 548 -4.26 15.92 -13.89
N ILE A 549 -3.07 16.49 -14.15
CA ILE A 549 -2.23 16.10 -15.29
C ILE A 549 -1.46 14.78 -15.09
N GLU A 550 -1.57 14.12 -13.95
CA GLU A 550 -1.08 12.74 -13.79
C GLU A 550 -1.65 11.81 -14.86
N VAL A 551 -2.88 12.09 -15.29
CA VAL A 551 -3.60 11.34 -16.30
C VAL A 551 -3.74 12.21 -17.54
N GLY A 552 -2.97 11.97 -18.60
CA GLY A 552 -3.18 12.84 -19.71
C GLY A 552 -2.29 12.71 -20.93
N VAL A 553 -2.37 13.73 -21.73
CA VAL A 553 -1.93 13.87 -23.10
C VAL A 553 -0.43 13.78 -23.25
N ASP A 554 0.01 13.09 -24.28
CA ASP A 554 1.41 13.07 -24.69
C ASP A 554 1.77 14.35 -25.44
N VAL A 555 2.73 15.10 -24.91
CA VAL A 555 3.26 16.34 -25.52
C VAL A 555 4.78 16.21 -25.68
N PRO A 556 5.24 15.74 -26.85
CA PRO A 556 6.67 15.46 -27.07
C PRO A 556 7.60 16.66 -26.91
N ASN A 557 7.08 17.89 -27.13
CA ASN A 557 7.84 19.11 -27.02
C ASN A 557 7.96 19.65 -25.58
N ALA A 558 7.20 19.08 -24.63
CA ALA A 558 7.30 19.45 -23.23
C ALA A 558 8.57 18.87 -22.62
N SER A 559 9.53 19.73 -22.31
CA SER A 559 10.86 19.37 -21.79
C SER A 559 11.13 19.83 -20.36
N LEU A 560 10.24 20.63 -19.80
CA LEU A 560 10.36 21.15 -18.44
C LEU A 560 9.12 20.76 -17.61
N MET A 561 9.38 20.25 -16.41
CA MET A 561 8.36 19.98 -15.39
C MET A 561 8.75 20.70 -14.11
N ILE A 562 7.95 21.64 -13.68
CA ILE A 562 8.10 22.33 -12.40
C ILE A 562 7.00 21.83 -11.46
N ILE A 563 7.36 21.41 -10.26
CA ILE A 563 6.43 20.95 -9.23
C ILE A 563 6.63 21.76 -7.96
N GLU A 564 5.62 22.55 -7.58
CA GLU A 564 5.63 23.30 -6.33
C GLU A 564 5.16 22.42 -5.17
N ASN A 565 5.77 22.61 -3.99
CA ASN A 565 5.52 21.86 -2.76
C ASN A 565 5.54 20.33 -2.94
N PRO A 566 6.57 19.75 -3.59
CA PRO A 566 6.65 18.32 -3.90
C PRO A 566 6.68 17.45 -2.64
N GLU A 567 7.05 18.00 -1.47
CA GLU A 567 7.07 17.32 -0.18
C GLU A 567 5.69 16.79 0.26
N ARG A 568 4.63 17.25 -0.40
CA ARG A 568 3.25 16.84 -0.11
C ARG A 568 2.77 15.68 -0.92
N LEU A 569 3.42 15.43 -2.06
CA LEU A 569 3.08 14.33 -2.95
C LEU A 569 3.83 13.06 -2.59
N GLY A 570 3.20 11.92 -2.91
CA GLY A 570 3.85 10.63 -2.86
C GLY A 570 4.91 10.46 -3.95
N LEU A 571 5.90 9.57 -3.70
CA LEU A 571 6.94 9.26 -4.68
C LEU A 571 6.36 8.78 -6.01
N ALA A 572 5.34 7.92 -5.98
CA ALA A 572 4.66 7.44 -7.18
C ALA A 572 4.04 8.56 -8.00
N GLN A 573 3.37 9.52 -7.34
CA GLN A 573 2.76 10.68 -8.01
C GLN A 573 3.82 11.60 -8.63
N LEU A 574 4.87 11.91 -7.88
CA LEU A 574 5.98 12.71 -8.37
C LEU A 574 6.67 12.05 -9.57
N HIS A 575 6.83 10.72 -9.54
CA HIS A 575 7.38 9.96 -10.65
C HIS A 575 6.48 9.99 -11.89
N GLN A 576 5.17 9.84 -11.72
CA GLN A 576 4.19 9.95 -12.81
C GLN A 576 4.19 11.34 -13.45
N LEU A 577 4.20 12.40 -12.64
CA LEU A 577 4.32 13.78 -13.13
C LEU A 577 5.62 13.99 -13.88
N ARG A 578 6.76 13.57 -13.33
CA ARG A 578 8.05 13.63 -14.00
C ARG A 578 8.03 12.91 -15.35
N GLY A 579 7.37 11.77 -15.45
CA GLY A 579 7.23 10.98 -16.67
C GLY A 579 6.41 11.66 -17.78
N ARG A 580 5.79 12.83 -17.52
CA ARG A 580 5.09 13.63 -18.54
C ARG A 580 6.05 14.39 -19.46
N VAL A 581 7.27 14.59 -19.07
CA VAL A 581 8.37 15.13 -19.91
C VAL A 581 9.33 14.02 -20.31
N GLY A 582 10.29 14.32 -21.17
CA GLY A 582 11.26 13.31 -21.64
C GLY A 582 10.75 12.36 -22.71
N ARG A 583 9.68 12.75 -23.43
CA ARG A 583 9.06 11.95 -24.51
C ARG A 583 9.56 12.30 -25.90
N GLY A 584 10.37 13.34 -26.02
CA GLY A 584 11.07 13.76 -27.23
C GLY A 584 12.57 13.54 -27.16
N ALA A 585 13.28 13.89 -28.23
CA ALA A 585 14.74 13.81 -28.32
C ALA A 585 15.45 14.93 -27.55
N VAL A 586 14.72 15.90 -26.98
CA VAL A 586 15.27 17.06 -26.26
C VAL A 586 15.53 16.69 -24.81
N ALA A 587 16.70 17.13 -24.28
CA ALA A 587 17.00 16.98 -22.86
C ALA A 587 15.90 17.59 -21.98
N SER A 588 15.41 16.82 -21.02
CA SER A 588 14.29 17.21 -20.18
C SER A 588 14.68 17.35 -18.72
N HIS A 589 14.06 18.29 -18.03
CA HIS A 589 14.35 18.62 -16.63
C HIS A 589 13.09 18.64 -15.80
N CYS A 590 13.21 18.13 -14.55
CA CYS A 590 12.17 18.22 -13.52
C CYS A 590 12.70 19.04 -12.35
N VAL A 591 12.03 20.09 -12.00
CA VAL A 591 12.38 21.00 -10.88
C VAL A 591 11.36 20.81 -9.76
N LEU A 592 11.86 20.40 -8.60
CA LEU A 592 11.07 20.20 -7.38
C LEU A 592 11.29 21.42 -6.46
N LEU A 593 10.32 22.34 -6.43
CA LEU A 593 10.37 23.56 -5.61
C LEU A 593 9.73 23.27 -4.25
N TYR A 594 10.58 23.03 -3.24
CA TYR A 594 10.13 22.67 -1.91
C TYR A 594 10.10 23.86 -0.94
N HIS A 595 9.21 23.80 0.04
CA HIS A 595 9.17 24.75 1.16
C HIS A 595 10.11 24.29 2.28
N ALA A 596 11.03 25.17 2.70
CA ALA A 596 11.98 24.88 3.78
C ALA A 596 11.39 25.25 5.17
N PRO A 597 11.74 24.51 6.27
CA PRO A 597 12.61 23.33 6.31
C PRO A 597 11.88 22.04 5.95
N LEU A 598 12.58 21.14 5.25
CA LEU A 598 12.07 19.81 4.94
C LEU A 598 12.15 18.88 6.16
N SER A 599 11.13 18.04 6.36
CA SER A 599 11.23 16.89 7.26
C SER A 599 12.24 15.86 6.73
N LYS A 600 12.79 15.01 7.61
CA LYS A 600 13.71 13.93 7.22
C LYS A 600 13.11 13.02 6.14
N THR A 601 11.84 12.66 6.29
CA THR A 601 11.12 11.82 5.33
C THR A 601 10.94 12.51 3.98
N ALA A 602 10.58 13.80 3.95
CA ALA A 602 10.48 14.57 2.72
C ALA A 602 11.84 14.69 2.02
N GLN A 603 12.91 14.96 2.78
CA GLN A 603 14.27 15.03 2.25
C GLN A 603 14.67 13.70 1.60
N SER A 604 14.41 12.57 2.25
CA SER A 604 14.68 11.23 1.70
C SER A 604 13.88 10.98 0.42
N ARG A 605 12.58 11.32 0.38
CA ARG A 605 11.74 11.18 -0.83
C ARG A 605 12.25 11.99 -2.02
N LEU A 606 12.56 13.27 -1.82
CA LEU A 606 13.09 14.11 -2.89
C LEU A 606 14.47 13.66 -3.33
N GLY A 607 15.28 13.12 -2.41
CA GLY A 607 16.58 12.50 -2.69
C GLY A 607 16.47 11.34 -3.68
N VAL A 608 15.56 10.40 -3.45
CA VAL A 608 15.32 9.25 -4.35
C VAL A 608 15.03 9.69 -5.79
N LEU A 609 14.16 10.71 -5.97
CA LEU A 609 13.82 11.20 -7.31
C LEU A 609 15.00 11.88 -8.03
N ARG A 610 15.94 12.45 -7.28
CA ARG A 610 17.16 13.04 -7.85
C ARG A 610 18.18 11.98 -8.28
N GLU A 611 18.24 10.86 -7.55
CA GLU A 611 19.25 9.83 -7.72
C GLU A 611 18.90 8.84 -8.84
N THR A 612 17.61 8.59 -9.09
CA THR A 612 17.21 7.57 -10.07
C THR A 612 16.02 8.00 -10.94
N ASN A 613 16.02 7.47 -12.17
CA ASN A 613 14.89 7.53 -13.09
C ASN A 613 14.13 6.19 -13.15
N ASP A 614 14.64 5.14 -12.49
CA ASP A 614 14.02 3.82 -12.47
C ASP A 614 12.76 3.81 -11.59
N GLY A 615 11.60 3.66 -12.23
CA GLY A 615 10.32 3.64 -11.56
C GLY A 615 10.15 2.46 -10.58
N PHE A 616 10.78 1.31 -10.84
CA PHE A 616 10.72 0.15 -9.93
C PHE A 616 11.53 0.40 -8.66
N LEU A 617 12.70 1.01 -8.78
CA LEU A 617 13.51 1.40 -7.61
C LEU A 617 12.80 2.49 -6.80
N ILE A 618 12.16 3.46 -7.47
CA ILE A 618 11.37 4.51 -6.81
C ILE A 618 10.21 3.89 -6.03
N ALA A 619 9.48 2.96 -6.63
CA ALA A 619 8.36 2.28 -5.97
C ALA A 619 8.83 1.43 -4.77
N GLN A 620 9.98 0.77 -4.87
CA GLN A 620 10.57 0.05 -3.75
C GLN A 620 10.95 0.99 -2.61
N ARG A 621 11.57 2.12 -2.91
CA ARG A 621 11.91 3.14 -1.90
C ARG A 621 10.66 3.79 -1.28
N ASP A 622 9.59 3.98 -2.06
CA ASP A 622 8.31 4.47 -1.52
C ASP A 622 7.71 3.47 -0.51
N LEU A 623 7.78 2.18 -0.80
CA LEU A 623 7.38 1.11 0.11
C LEU A 623 8.20 1.11 1.41
N GLU A 624 9.52 1.27 1.31
CA GLU A 624 10.42 1.34 2.47
C GLU A 624 10.14 2.57 3.36
N LEU A 625 9.81 3.72 2.75
CA LEU A 625 9.57 4.98 3.46
C LEU A 625 8.18 5.10 4.11
N ARG A 626 7.15 4.52 3.50
CA ARG A 626 5.75 4.62 3.97
C ARG A 626 5.27 3.38 4.69
N GLY A 627 5.87 2.23 4.38
CA GLY A 627 5.32 0.94 4.76
C GLY A 627 4.18 0.47 3.84
N PRO A 628 3.85 -0.83 3.88
CA PRO A 628 2.87 -1.44 2.98
C PRO A 628 1.43 -0.94 3.19
N GLY A 629 1.06 -0.53 4.41
CA GLY A 629 -0.29 -0.10 4.76
C GLY A 629 -0.71 1.21 4.09
N GLU A 630 0.18 2.20 4.00
CA GLU A 630 -0.12 3.47 3.33
C GLU A 630 -0.08 3.35 1.81
N LEU A 631 0.81 2.52 1.25
CA LEU A 631 0.99 2.39 -0.19
C LEU A 631 -0.23 1.76 -0.86
N LEU A 632 -0.86 0.81 -0.21
CA LEU A 632 -1.98 0.03 -0.75
C LEU A 632 -3.35 0.66 -0.49
N GLY A 633 -3.41 1.64 0.40
CA GLY A 633 -4.68 2.23 0.85
C GLY A 633 -5.57 1.16 1.51
N THR A 634 -5.85 1.28 2.78
CA THR A 634 -6.57 0.30 3.62
C THR A 634 -7.93 -0.18 3.07
N ARG A 635 -8.45 0.42 2.00
CA ARG A 635 -9.75 0.09 1.41
C ARG A 635 -9.72 -0.40 -0.05
N GLN A 636 -8.57 -0.33 -0.75
CA GLN A 636 -8.57 -0.53 -2.21
C GLN A 636 -7.97 -1.85 -2.69
N THR A 637 -7.23 -2.59 -1.87
CA THR A 637 -6.39 -3.69 -2.37
C THR A 637 -6.81 -5.09 -1.94
N GLY A 638 -7.80 -5.24 -1.06
CA GLY A 638 -8.17 -6.59 -0.59
C GLY A 638 -7.04 -7.33 0.16
N LEU A 639 -5.89 -6.69 0.39
CA LEU A 639 -4.91 -7.19 1.35
C LEU A 639 -5.54 -7.10 2.73
N ALA A 640 -5.79 -8.25 3.32
CA ALA A 640 -6.10 -8.31 4.74
C ALA A 640 -4.95 -7.65 5.50
N ASP A 641 -5.28 -6.84 6.51
CA ASP A 641 -4.29 -6.27 7.41
C ASP A 641 -3.45 -7.42 7.98
N LEU A 642 -2.15 -7.44 7.62
CA LEU A 642 -1.21 -8.38 8.21
C LEU A 642 -1.12 -8.09 9.70
N LYS A 643 -1.24 -9.11 10.52
CA LYS A 643 -1.24 -8.99 11.99
C LYS A 643 0.18 -8.92 12.57
N ILE A 644 1.11 -9.62 11.94
CA ILE A 644 2.46 -9.88 12.46
C ILE A 644 3.53 -9.62 11.42
N ALA A 645 3.29 -10.07 10.18
CA ALA A 645 4.24 -9.95 9.09
C ALA A 645 4.37 -8.50 8.61
N ASP A 646 5.60 -8.11 8.29
CA ASP A 646 5.94 -6.84 7.65
C ASP A 646 6.55 -7.12 6.27
N LEU A 647 5.90 -6.67 5.20
CA LEU A 647 6.30 -6.97 3.83
C LEU A 647 7.68 -6.39 3.44
N VAL A 648 8.16 -5.38 4.14
CA VAL A 648 9.50 -4.82 3.93
C VAL A 648 10.54 -5.67 4.66
N ARG A 649 10.34 -5.89 5.95
CA ARG A 649 11.23 -6.67 6.80
C ARG A 649 11.31 -8.14 6.36
N ASP A 650 10.16 -8.73 6.05
CA ASP A 650 10.03 -10.18 5.84
C ASP A 650 10.08 -10.57 4.35
N GLN A 651 10.44 -9.62 3.46
CA GLN A 651 10.65 -9.83 2.04
C GLN A 651 11.50 -11.08 1.70
N PRO A 652 12.60 -11.37 2.40
CA PRO A 652 13.42 -12.54 2.10
C PRO A 652 12.70 -13.89 2.24
N LEU A 653 11.60 -13.95 2.99
CA LEU A 653 10.81 -15.16 3.21
C LEU A 653 9.85 -15.47 2.05
N ILE A 654 9.50 -14.49 1.21
CA ILE A 654 8.46 -14.63 0.18
C ILE A 654 8.74 -15.76 -0.82
N PRO A 655 9.97 -15.95 -1.36
CA PRO A 655 10.26 -17.06 -2.27
C PRO A 655 10.07 -18.44 -1.60
N GLN A 656 10.41 -18.55 -0.31
CA GLN A 656 10.19 -19.77 0.47
C GLN A 656 8.70 -20.01 0.68
N VAL A 657 7.95 -18.99 1.08
CA VAL A 657 6.49 -19.04 1.27
C VAL A 657 5.78 -19.56 0.01
N GLN A 658 6.16 -19.06 -1.17
CA GLN A 658 5.55 -19.49 -2.44
C GLN A 658 5.83 -20.96 -2.75
N LYS A 659 7.04 -21.45 -2.51
CA LYS A 659 7.38 -22.88 -2.69
C LYS A 659 6.58 -23.74 -1.71
N MET A 660 6.49 -23.31 -0.45
CA MET A 660 5.74 -24.02 0.59
C MET A 660 4.24 -24.03 0.29
N ALA A 661 3.67 -22.93 -0.17
CA ALA A 661 2.25 -22.86 -0.52
C ALA A 661 1.89 -23.84 -1.62
N ARG A 662 2.68 -23.92 -2.70
CA ARG A 662 2.51 -24.90 -3.76
C ARG A 662 2.64 -26.33 -3.23
N PHE A 663 3.64 -26.60 -2.41
CA PHE A 663 3.85 -27.90 -1.79
C PHE A 663 2.64 -28.32 -0.93
N LEU A 664 2.09 -27.40 -0.13
CA LEU A 664 0.90 -27.70 0.69
C LEU A 664 -0.34 -27.93 -0.16
N MET A 665 -0.56 -27.15 -1.21
CA MET A 665 -1.67 -27.36 -2.16
C MET A 665 -1.62 -28.76 -2.78
N ASP A 666 -0.42 -29.21 -3.16
CA ASP A 666 -0.22 -30.47 -3.88
C ASP A 666 -0.19 -31.70 -2.94
N ARG A 667 0.44 -31.57 -1.77
CA ARG A 667 0.73 -32.74 -0.89
C ARG A 667 -0.09 -32.77 0.39
N HIS A 668 -0.58 -31.62 0.86
CA HIS A 668 -1.32 -31.48 2.12
C HIS A 668 -2.56 -30.60 1.97
N PRO A 669 -3.46 -30.87 1.01
CA PRO A 669 -4.62 -30.02 0.73
C PRO A 669 -5.58 -29.87 1.93
N SER A 670 -5.60 -30.82 2.84
CA SER A 670 -6.40 -30.76 4.08
C SER A 670 -5.94 -29.69 5.06
N HIS A 671 -4.68 -29.22 4.98
CA HIS A 671 -4.14 -28.17 5.85
C HIS A 671 -4.42 -26.76 5.33
N VAL A 672 -4.73 -26.61 4.04
CA VAL A 672 -4.90 -25.33 3.35
C VAL A 672 -6.03 -24.50 3.97
N GLU A 673 -7.23 -25.05 4.03
CA GLU A 673 -8.40 -24.35 4.56
C GLU A 673 -8.27 -24.00 6.05
N PRO A 674 -7.79 -24.89 6.93
CA PRO A 674 -7.53 -24.57 8.32
C PRO A 674 -6.50 -23.42 8.50
N LEU A 675 -5.42 -23.38 7.69
CA LEU A 675 -4.44 -22.29 7.72
C LEU A 675 -5.06 -20.95 7.32
N ILE A 676 -5.81 -20.93 6.21
CA ILE A 676 -6.50 -19.72 5.75
C ILE A 676 -7.47 -19.23 6.83
N ARG A 677 -8.28 -20.13 7.40
CA ARG A 677 -9.25 -19.78 8.44
C ARG A 677 -8.59 -19.22 9.70
N ARG A 678 -7.45 -19.77 10.13
CA ARG A 678 -6.72 -19.34 11.33
C ARG A 678 -6.30 -17.89 11.24
N TRP A 679 -5.80 -17.45 10.09
CA TRP A 679 -5.21 -16.13 9.91
C TRP A 679 -6.19 -15.11 9.33
N LEU A 680 -7.02 -15.51 8.38
CA LEU A 680 -7.93 -14.63 7.64
C LEU A 680 -9.37 -14.68 8.14
N GLY A 681 -9.71 -15.67 8.97
CA GLY A 681 -11.06 -15.88 9.51
C GLY A 681 -12.05 -16.43 8.48
N LEU A 682 -13.34 -16.42 8.84
CA LEU A 682 -14.46 -16.82 7.97
C LEU A 682 -14.89 -15.66 7.04
N ARG A 683 -13.99 -14.81 6.60
CA ARG A 683 -14.35 -13.80 5.61
C ARG A 683 -14.54 -14.49 4.26
N ASP A 684 -15.77 -14.99 4.03
CA ASP A 684 -16.25 -15.50 2.74
C ASP A 684 -16.14 -14.48 1.58
N HIS A 685 -15.58 -13.30 1.85
CA HIS A 685 -15.43 -12.21 0.90
C HIS A 685 -14.25 -12.36 -0.07
N TYR A 686 -13.32 -13.31 0.16
CA TYR A 686 -12.24 -13.56 -0.80
C TYR A 686 -12.63 -14.51 -1.94
N SER A 687 -13.72 -15.25 -1.80
CA SER A 687 -14.28 -16.06 -2.90
C SER A 687 -15.10 -15.22 -3.89
N ASN A 688 -15.46 -13.98 -3.51
CA ASN A 688 -16.26 -13.05 -4.30
C ASN A 688 -15.56 -11.69 -4.56
N ALA A 689 -14.24 -11.59 -4.31
CA ALA A 689 -13.47 -10.36 -4.53
C ALA A 689 -12.52 -10.47 -5.74
#